data_7b073e3e0cc630e1340ef4e290c22678
#
_entry.id   7b073e3e0cc630e1340ef4e290c22678
#
_cell.length_a   1.000
_cell.length_b   1.000
_cell.length_c   1.000
_cell.angle_alpha   90.00
_cell.angle_beta   90.00
_cell.angle_gamma   90.00
#
_symmetry.space_group_name_H-M   'P 1'
#
loop_
_entity.id
_entity.type
_entity.pdbx_description
1 polymer ?
#
loop_
_entity_poly.entity_id
_entity_poly.type
_entity_poly.pdbx_seq_one_letter_code
_entity_poly.pdbx_strand_id
1 'polypeptide(L)'
;MKRLIMLLFVLAAGAVFSGCDDKEDDTASKFNVLAERVNKDNAEAMNVIVMVEASSDVEWTASVPEADRRWLTLEKDSGTGIGRIIFSLSENEQIDSRSTSISVVGRSTRSGREFSAPAVVVTQLGAAPSILIEPTGSAGLSSDAVEAYTIEVTANLEWRAEVEIVSGEPGWASVVSPAQSLTGSGQAVFSIAENTTEEARVATLRVVSATDPELFEELTVTQLRAPAQYNLTIAGMDGTLPLGNASLLIAPASGENLTRSGSIAVIDSSTSISYDEALPAGEYTLVCVTPEGSSSIYLGGRFTIGEESVCTEMEHWYAAFESFGGESAEHPIRIAKPAHLSGLAAAVNEGTDYAGFYFLQTADISLSEFGNWVGIGSAACKFAGVYDGGGKNVTGLAIASSGAESLDGVTCGHALFRHVGGTDADHKAEIRNLKVSGTATGTAGYVAGIVSRCVDFTLISGCESSVTLKGSASGPGNMGGIVSIVAGGNVTIENCENRGEIVAEGSGAVNNVGGITGQADGASEENRVLIADCRNYAKITYQGNSGGILGTTMGNIDIVRCANYGEMVKTGTTVVRIGGVVGSFQGDATLRESFNMGRIDGYRQTGGVIGWCMNAGAVENCYNRAEIVAQGSTGNTGGIVGNINTAGFVVKNCYNAGQFTQHLATDANRYAAIAGSGGSNTSGVEGCYYEADKGMIGGLGRGQKNPAVDAAGQSEQKDVAWFTSGTPIAGWDASVWTFSAGAYPTLTNNPERP
;
A
#
# COMPACT_ATOMS: atom_id res chain seq x y z
N MET A 1 0.24 2.83 -24.89
CA MET A 1 -0.09 1.80 -25.90
C MET A 1 0.13 0.41 -25.29
N LYS A 2 -0.93 -0.36 -25.18
CA LYS A 2 -0.91 -1.70 -24.60
C LYS A 2 -0.13 -2.65 -25.50
N ARG A 3 0.92 -3.31 -25.02
CA ARG A 3 1.48 -4.48 -25.68
C ARG A 3 1.16 -5.74 -24.86
N LEU A 4 0.32 -6.53 -25.48
CA LEU A 4 -0.11 -7.86 -25.12
C LEU A 4 1.09 -8.81 -25.25
N ILE A 5 1.54 -9.42 -24.16
CA ILE A 5 2.53 -10.50 -24.21
C ILE A 5 1.77 -11.80 -24.37
N MET A 6 1.94 -12.40 -25.55
CA MET A 6 1.35 -13.67 -25.95
C MET A 6 2.21 -14.81 -25.38
N LEU A 7 1.63 -15.60 -24.50
CA LEU A 7 2.25 -16.81 -23.95
C LEU A 7 2.20 -17.89 -25.04
N LEU A 8 3.35 -18.31 -25.56
CA LEU A 8 3.44 -19.41 -26.49
C LEU A 8 3.57 -20.72 -25.71
N PHE A 9 2.50 -21.49 -25.68
CA PHE A 9 2.56 -22.92 -25.31
C PHE A 9 3.14 -23.71 -26.47
N VAL A 10 4.27 -24.34 -26.27
CA VAL A 10 4.79 -25.34 -27.20
C VAL A 10 4.12 -26.67 -26.87
N LEU A 11 3.19 -27.09 -27.71
CA LEU A 11 2.67 -28.45 -27.72
C LEU A 11 3.73 -29.36 -28.35
N ALA A 12 4.22 -30.33 -27.61
CA ALA A 12 4.99 -31.42 -28.16
C ALA A 12 4.06 -32.34 -28.98
N ALA A 13 4.24 -32.35 -30.27
CA ALA A 13 3.57 -33.30 -31.15
C ALA A 13 4.19 -34.69 -30.98
N GLY A 14 3.44 -35.59 -30.43
CA GLY A 14 3.81 -37.01 -30.41
C GLY A 14 3.79 -37.59 -31.82
N ALA A 15 4.90 -38.08 -32.29
CA ALA A 15 4.97 -38.91 -33.48
C ALA A 15 4.61 -40.35 -33.11
N VAL A 16 3.44 -40.76 -33.60
CA VAL A 16 3.03 -42.18 -33.57
C VAL A 16 3.80 -42.91 -34.65
N PHE A 17 4.71 -43.76 -34.29
CA PHE A 17 5.25 -44.75 -35.17
C PHE A 17 4.46 -46.05 -34.98
N SER A 18 3.70 -46.40 -36.04
CA SER A 18 3.10 -47.72 -36.23
C SER A 18 4.12 -48.60 -36.92
N GLY A 19 4.32 -49.80 -36.42
CA GLY A 19 4.64 -50.87 -37.28
C GLY A 19 5.79 -51.76 -36.96
N CYS A 20 5.44 -52.98 -36.73
CA CYS A 20 6.09 -54.28 -36.96
C CYS A 20 7.06 -54.82 -35.94
N ASP A 21 6.63 -55.98 -35.48
CA ASP A 21 7.38 -56.98 -34.78
C ASP A 21 8.78 -57.19 -35.31
N ASP A 22 9.75 -57.06 -34.42
CA ASP A 22 10.85 -58.02 -34.31
C ASP A 22 11.32 -58.05 -32.85
N LYS A 23 11.28 -59.21 -32.28
CA LYS A 23 11.82 -59.50 -30.97
C LYS A 23 13.35 -59.34 -31.01
N GLU A 24 13.84 -58.20 -30.62
CA GLU A 24 15.23 -58.02 -30.24
C GLU A 24 15.35 -57.31 -28.88
N ASP A 25 15.94 -58.05 -27.99
CA ASP A 25 16.61 -57.69 -26.74
C ASP A 25 16.26 -56.34 -26.07
N ASP A 26 15.28 -56.37 -25.22
CA ASP A 26 14.77 -55.25 -24.41
C ASP A 26 15.76 -54.84 -23.28
N THR A 27 17.07 -54.93 -23.52
CA THR A 27 18.14 -54.66 -22.54
C THR A 27 19.10 -53.52 -22.92
N ALA A 28 18.83 -52.79 -23.98
CA ALA A 28 19.69 -51.64 -24.34
C ALA A 28 19.39 -50.42 -23.42
N SER A 29 20.41 -50.03 -22.63
CA SER A 29 20.32 -48.83 -21.81
C SER A 29 20.02 -47.60 -22.69
N LYS A 30 19.01 -46.81 -22.31
CA LYS A 30 18.62 -45.59 -23.00
C LYS A 30 19.19 -44.37 -22.25
N PHE A 31 19.52 -43.34 -23.02
CA PHE A 31 20.02 -42.09 -22.48
C PHE A 31 19.63 -40.93 -23.38
N ASN A 32 18.93 -39.94 -22.80
CA ASN A 32 18.50 -38.74 -23.49
C ASN A 32 18.37 -37.55 -22.53
N VAL A 33 18.48 -36.33 -23.04
CA VAL A 33 18.25 -35.09 -22.30
C VAL A 33 17.07 -34.36 -22.97
N LEU A 34 16.05 -34.04 -22.19
CA LEU A 34 14.78 -33.54 -22.72
C LEU A 34 14.75 -32.04 -22.99
N ALA A 35 15.91 -31.42 -23.20
CA ALA A 35 16.00 -30.03 -23.64
C ALA A 35 17.25 -29.84 -24.49
N GLU A 36 17.13 -29.28 -25.67
CA GLU A 36 18.25 -28.85 -26.50
C GLU A 36 18.67 -27.41 -26.24
N ARG A 37 17.74 -26.60 -25.81
CA ARG A 37 17.96 -25.16 -25.52
C ARG A 37 17.18 -24.71 -24.30
N VAL A 38 17.80 -23.83 -23.53
CA VAL A 38 17.18 -23.08 -22.44
C VAL A 38 17.46 -21.59 -22.67
N ASN A 39 16.41 -20.82 -22.91
CA ASN A 39 16.51 -19.38 -23.06
C ASN A 39 15.95 -18.70 -21.80
N LYS A 40 16.67 -17.75 -21.26
CA LYS A 40 16.27 -16.95 -20.11
C LYS A 40 16.43 -15.47 -20.43
N ASP A 41 15.64 -14.63 -19.73
CA ASP A 41 15.88 -13.20 -19.70
C ASP A 41 17.18 -12.86 -18.95
N ASN A 42 17.46 -11.62 -18.78
CA ASN A 42 18.69 -11.18 -18.10
C ASN A 42 18.67 -11.37 -16.57
N ALA A 43 17.48 -11.58 -15.97
CA ALA A 43 17.35 -11.71 -14.53
C ALA A 43 18.03 -12.99 -13.98
N GLU A 44 18.32 -12.96 -12.70
CA GLU A 44 18.73 -14.16 -11.96
C GLU A 44 17.69 -15.26 -12.11
N ALA A 45 18.13 -16.47 -12.39
CA ALA A 45 17.26 -17.62 -12.51
C ALA A 45 17.74 -18.76 -11.62
N MET A 46 16.95 -19.07 -10.60
CA MET A 46 17.25 -20.17 -9.66
C MET A 46 16.47 -21.43 -10.02
N ASN A 47 17.03 -22.57 -9.68
CA ASN A 47 16.41 -23.89 -9.84
C ASN A 47 15.88 -24.18 -11.25
N VAL A 48 16.61 -23.78 -12.27
CA VAL A 48 16.29 -24.15 -13.65
C VAL A 48 16.52 -25.66 -13.83
N ILE A 49 15.50 -26.33 -14.35
CA ILE A 49 15.49 -27.78 -14.39
C ILE A 49 15.53 -28.26 -15.84
N VAL A 50 16.47 -29.20 -16.12
CA VAL A 50 16.50 -29.97 -17.34
C VAL A 50 16.40 -31.45 -16.97
N MET A 51 15.46 -32.15 -17.60
CA MET A 51 15.21 -33.55 -17.32
C MET A 51 16.18 -34.46 -18.08
N VAL A 52 16.67 -35.46 -17.40
CA VAL A 52 17.44 -36.55 -17.97
C VAL A 52 16.59 -37.81 -17.96
N GLU A 53 16.41 -38.42 -19.10
CA GLU A 53 15.72 -39.69 -19.28
C GLU A 53 16.78 -40.77 -19.53
N ALA A 54 17.02 -41.60 -18.56
CA ALA A 54 18.03 -42.65 -18.64
C ALA A 54 17.50 -43.95 -18.04
N SER A 55 18.00 -45.08 -18.54
CA SER A 55 17.75 -46.38 -17.91
C SER A 55 18.32 -46.43 -16.50
N SER A 56 17.75 -47.24 -15.62
CA SER A 56 18.14 -47.31 -14.19
C SER A 56 19.58 -47.73 -13.93
N ASP A 57 20.23 -48.28 -14.96
CA ASP A 57 21.66 -48.69 -14.94
C ASP A 57 22.60 -47.63 -15.50
N VAL A 58 22.12 -46.46 -15.90
CA VAL A 58 22.95 -45.40 -16.46
C VAL A 58 23.19 -44.32 -15.41
N GLU A 59 24.44 -44.18 -15.00
CA GLU A 59 24.95 -43.04 -14.25
C GLU A 59 25.27 -41.90 -15.22
N TRP A 60 24.89 -40.68 -14.90
CA TRP A 60 25.14 -39.55 -15.75
C TRP A 60 25.70 -38.35 -14.97
N THR A 61 26.50 -37.56 -15.70
CA THR A 61 27.11 -36.34 -15.17
C THR A 61 26.98 -35.21 -16.17
N ALA A 62 26.60 -34.02 -15.66
CA ALA A 62 26.57 -32.80 -16.42
C ALA A 62 27.75 -31.89 -16.08
N SER A 63 28.24 -31.17 -17.06
CA SER A 63 29.33 -30.21 -16.88
C SER A 63 29.17 -28.98 -17.74
N VAL A 64 29.74 -27.87 -17.30
CA VAL A 64 29.84 -26.62 -18.05
C VAL A 64 31.30 -26.20 -18.17
N PRO A 65 31.63 -25.41 -19.21
CA PRO A 65 32.99 -24.86 -19.35
C PRO A 65 33.37 -24.04 -18.10
N GLU A 66 34.62 -24.13 -17.71
CA GLU A 66 35.13 -23.48 -16.49
C GLU A 66 34.93 -21.96 -16.53
N ALA A 67 35.12 -21.36 -17.70
CA ALA A 67 34.94 -19.93 -17.91
C ALA A 67 33.50 -19.43 -17.59
N ASP A 68 32.50 -20.30 -17.73
CA ASP A 68 31.08 -19.95 -17.61
C ASP A 68 30.52 -20.26 -16.22
N ARG A 69 31.27 -20.98 -15.36
CA ARG A 69 30.87 -21.26 -13.97
C ARG A 69 30.70 -20.03 -13.10
N ARG A 70 31.24 -18.91 -13.52
CA ARG A 70 31.03 -17.60 -12.84
C ARG A 70 29.59 -17.08 -12.94
N TRP A 71 28.80 -17.56 -13.91
CA TRP A 71 27.43 -17.09 -14.10
C TRP A 71 26.41 -18.23 -14.25
N LEU A 72 26.85 -19.47 -14.50
CA LEU A 72 26.02 -20.67 -14.47
C LEU A 72 26.56 -21.63 -13.43
N THR A 73 25.80 -21.90 -12.39
CA THR A 73 26.16 -22.84 -11.32
C THR A 73 25.29 -24.08 -11.43
N LEU A 74 25.92 -25.23 -11.60
CA LEU A 74 25.24 -26.54 -11.51
C LEU A 74 25.01 -26.86 -10.02
N GLU A 75 23.77 -26.92 -9.58
CA GLU A 75 23.40 -27.30 -8.21
C GLU A 75 23.19 -28.80 -8.07
N LYS A 76 22.76 -29.42 -9.17
CA LYS A 76 22.65 -30.86 -9.28
C LYS A 76 23.16 -31.27 -10.68
N ASP A 77 24.32 -31.87 -10.70
CA ASP A 77 25.10 -32.18 -11.90
C ASP A 77 25.21 -33.67 -12.21
N SER A 78 24.62 -34.53 -11.39
CA SER A 78 24.77 -35.98 -11.54
C SER A 78 23.56 -36.75 -11.02
N GLY A 79 23.47 -38.01 -11.46
CA GLY A 79 22.41 -38.92 -11.04
C GLY A 79 22.49 -40.28 -11.70
N THR A 80 21.55 -41.16 -11.36
CA THR A 80 21.41 -42.49 -11.95
C THR A 80 19.95 -42.65 -12.43
N GLY A 81 19.77 -43.17 -13.61
CA GLY A 81 18.47 -43.34 -14.23
C GLY A 81 17.79 -41.99 -14.54
N ILE A 82 16.47 -41.96 -14.47
CA ILE A 82 15.72 -40.73 -14.69
C ILE A 82 16.07 -39.70 -13.60
N GLY A 83 16.43 -38.50 -14.03
CA GLY A 83 16.84 -37.46 -13.10
C GLY A 83 16.66 -36.04 -13.61
N ARG A 84 17.23 -35.12 -12.88
CA ARG A 84 17.16 -33.67 -13.19
C ARG A 84 18.56 -33.07 -13.03
N ILE A 85 18.95 -32.31 -14.02
CA ILE A 85 20.01 -31.31 -13.87
C ILE A 85 19.37 -30.07 -13.31
N ILE A 86 19.91 -29.51 -12.24
CA ILE A 86 19.42 -28.26 -11.64
C ILE A 86 20.58 -27.27 -11.69
N PHE A 87 20.29 -26.09 -12.19
CA PHE A 87 21.29 -25.03 -12.25
C PHE A 87 20.64 -23.67 -12.01
N SER A 88 21.47 -22.72 -11.65
CA SER A 88 21.11 -21.32 -11.45
C SER A 88 21.97 -20.42 -12.33
N LEU A 89 21.42 -19.30 -12.72
CA LEU A 89 22.08 -18.25 -13.49
C LEU A 89 22.13 -16.99 -12.63
N SER A 90 23.29 -16.35 -12.54
CA SER A 90 23.35 -14.99 -12.02
C SER A 90 22.73 -14.01 -13.02
N GLU A 91 22.34 -12.84 -12.55
CA GLU A 91 21.88 -11.77 -13.42
C GLU A 91 22.93 -11.41 -14.49
N ASN A 92 22.46 -11.11 -15.70
CA ASN A 92 23.29 -10.59 -16.77
C ASN A 92 23.08 -9.09 -16.91
N GLU A 93 23.90 -8.33 -16.24
CA GLU A 93 23.87 -6.86 -16.25
C GLU A 93 24.40 -6.24 -17.55
N GLN A 94 25.08 -7.04 -18.39
CA GLN A 94 25.61 -6.58 -19.67
C GLN A 94 24.50 -6.54 -20.73
N ILE A 95 24.63 -5.64 -21.72
CA ILE A 95 23.68 -5.55 -22.83
C ILE A 95 23.76 -6.75 -23.77
N ASP A 96 24.92 -7.38 -23.85
CA ASP A 96 25.11 -8.54 -24.69
C ASP A 96 24.57 -9.81 -24.04
N SER A 97 23.90 -10.61 -24.85
CA SER A 97 23.51 -11.95 -24.44
C SER A 97 24.73 -12.84 -24.23
N ARG A 98 24.64 -13.71 -23.25
CA ARG A 98 25.68 -14.74 -23.00
C ARG A 98 25.14 -16.15 -23.22
N SER A 99 25.96 -17.03 -23.68
CA SER A 99 25.54 -18.39 -23.97
C SER A 99 26.63 -19.39 -23.62
N THR A 100 26.22 -20.52 -23.12
CA THR A 100 27.09 -21.68 -22.84
C THR A 100 26.38 -22.98 -23.16
N SER A 101 27.09 -24.11 -23.00
CA SER A 101 26.53 -25.44 -23.20
C SER A 101 26.72 -26.31 -21.96
N ILE A 102 25.66 -26.97 -21.53
CA ILE A 102 25.74 -28.04 -20.54
C ILE A 102 25.95 -29.34 -21.29
N SER A 103 27.12 -29.94 -21.13
CA SER A 103 27.43 -31.26 -21.69
C SER A 103 26.99 -32.34 -20.71
N VAL A 104 26.28 -33.35 -21.19
CA VAL A 104 25.79 -34.45 -20.37
C VAL A 104 26.28 -35.77 -20.93
N VAL A 105 26.97 -36.51 -20.11
CA VAL A 105 27.49 -37.82 -20.43
C VAL A 105 26.89 -38.86 -19.49
N GLY A 106 26.60 -40.00 -20.03
CA GLY A 106 26.10 -41.14 -19.26
C GLY A 106 27.01 -42.35 -19.40
N ARG A 107 27.00 -43.26 -18.43
CA ARG A 107 27.71 -44.54 -18.49
C ARG A 107 26.84 -45.62 -17.87
N SER A 108 26.61 -46.68 -18.63
CA SER A 108 25.92 -47.83 -18.08
C SER A 108 26.82 -48.58 -17.11
N THR A 109 26.37 -48.78 -15.90
CA THR A 109 27.05 -49.58 -14.87
C THR A 109 27.04 -51.07 -15.17
N ARG A 110 26.11 -51.51 -16.05
CA ARG A 110 25.96 -52.90 -16.49
C ARG A 110 26.93 -53.27 -17.61
N SER A 111 26.99 -52.40 -18.63
CA SER A 111 27.77 -52.69 -19.87
C SER A 111 29.08 -51.91 -19.97
N GLY A 112 29.26 -50.89 -19.15
CA GLY A 112 30.37 -49.93 -19.25
C GLY A 112 30.26 -48.97 -20.45
N ARG A 113 29.20 -49.10 -21.27
CA ARG A 113 28.98 -48.24 -22.45
C ARG A 113 28.79 -46.79 -22.04
N GLU A 114 29.47 -45.93 -22.76
CA GLU A 114 29.31 -44.51 -22.61
C GLU A 114 28.26 -43.95 -23.60
N PHE A 115 27.54 -42.90 -23.14
CA PHE A 115 26.55 -42.21 -23.91
C PHE A 115 26.86 -40.69 -23.84
N SER A 116 26.64 -40.00 -24.92
CA SER A 116 26.65 -38.54 -24.93
C SER A 116 25.31 -38.06 -25.49
N ALA A 117 24.66 -37.16 -24.77
CA ALA A 117 23.52 -36.45 -25.29
C ALA A 117 23.96 -35.19 -26.05
N PRO A 118 23.11 -34.65 -26.95
CA PRO A 118 23.33 -33.31 -27.46
C PRO A 118 23.48 -32.31 -26.28
N ALA A 119 24.44 -31.43 -26.37
CA ALA A 119 24.65 -30.45 -25.32
C ALA A 119 23.43 -29.49 -25.22
N VAL A 120 23.04 -29.20 -24.02
CA VAL A 120 21.96 -28.22 -23.76
C VAL A 120 22.52 -26.82 -23.88
N VAL A 121 22.14 -26.08 -24.89
CA VAL A 121 22.54 -24.66 -25.05
C VAL A 121 21.73 -23.81 -24.12
N VAL A 122 22.40 -23.13 -23.19
CA VAL A 122 21.77 -22.14 -22.28
C VAL A 122 22.14 -20.74 -22.78
N THR A 123 21.15 -19.96 -23.10
CA THR A 123 21.30 -18.55 -23.51
C THR A 123 20.57 -17.67 -22.53
N GLN A 124 21.25 -16.68 -21.99
CA GLN A 124 20.68 -15.63 -21.19
C GLN A 124 20.80 -14.32 -21.93
N LEU A 125 19.65 -13.62 -22.09
CA LEU A 125 19.63 -12.34 -22.77
C LEU A 125 20.46 -11.30 -21.98
N GLY A 126 20.88 -10.27 -22.67
CA GLY A 126 21.46 -9.09 -22.03
C GLY A 126 20.41 -8.22 -21.39
N ALA A 127 20.81 -7.39 -20.48
CA ALA A 127 19.97 -6.32 -19.93
C ALA A 127 19.62 -5.31 -21.02
N ALA A 128 18.46 -4.70 -20.90
CA ALA A 128 18.12 -3.61 -21.79
C ALA A 128 19.15 -2.46 -21.64
N PRO A 129 19.57 -1.83 -22.71
CA PRO A 129 20.43 -0.66 -22.64
C PRO A 129 19.77 0.40 -21.73
N SER A 130 20.51 0.86 -20.73
CA SER A 130 20.00 1.81 -19.76
C SER A 130 21.09 2.77 -19.29
N ILE A 131 20.67 4.00 -19.08
CA ILE A 131 21.43 5.03 -18.40
C ILE A 131 20.46 5.60 -17.34
N LEU A 132 20.94 5.74 -16.13
CA LEU A 132 20.27 6.45 -15.04
C LEU A 132 21.27 7.40 -14.42
N ILE A 133 20.81 8.55 -14.02
CA ILE A 133 21.65 9.57 -13.37
C ILE A 133 21.07 9.94 -12.01
N GLU A 134 21.93 10.37 -11.10
CA GLU A 134 21.57 10.97 -9.83
C GLU A 134 22.51 12.14 -9.53
N PRO A 135 21.98 13.35 -9.27
CA PRO A 135 20.56 13.76 -9.21
C PRO A 135 19.89 13.83 -10.60
N THR A 136 18.54 13.78 -10.61
CA THR A 136 17.70 13.93 -11.81
C THR A 136 16.97 15.27 -11.81
N GLY A 137 16.42 15.66 -12.95
CA GLY A 137 15.53 16.82 -13.10
C GLY A 137 16.27 18.15 -13.20
N SER A 138 16.25 18.98 -12.15
CA SER A 138 16.91 20.28 -12.17
C SER A 138 17.68 20.56 -10.89
N ALA A 139 18.81 21.22 -11.00
CA ALA A 139 19.63 21.66 -9.89
C ALA A 139 19.85 23.18 -9.94
N GLY A 140 19.71 23.82 -8.76
CA GLY A 140 20.01 25.23 -8.59
C GLY A 140 21.38 25.42 -7.96
N LEU A 141 22.17 26.34 -8.50
CA LEU A 141 23.47 26.69 -7.99
C LEU A 141 23.51 28.18 -7.68
N SER A 142 24.28 28.54 -6.63
CA SER A 142 24.66 29.93 -6.40
C SER A 142 25.44 30.47 -7.59
N SER A 143 25.75 31.77 -7.57
CA SER A 143 26.64 32.40 -8.55
C SER A 143 28.07 31.87 -8.49
N ASP A 144 28.48 31.24 -7.38
CA ASP A 144 29.85 30.79 -7.17
C ASP A 144 30.29 29.70 -8.14
N ALA A 145 31.60 29.59 -8.35
CA ALA A 145 32.15 28.51 -9.15
C ALA A 145 32.01 27.16 -8.44
N VAL A 146 31.70 26.11 -9.21
CA VAL A 146 31.71 24.71 -8.75
C VAL A 146 32.76 23.95 -9.57
N GLU A 147 33.89 23.65 -8.97
CA GLU A 147 35.01 22.99 -9.67
C GLU A 147 34.68 21.53 -10.07
N ALA A 148 33.84 20.86 -9.29
CA ALA A 148 33.50 19.45 -9.51
C ALA A 148 32.01 19.16 -9.14
N TYR A 149 31.12 19.48 -10.06
CA TYR A 149 29.73 19.06 -9.95
C TYR A 149 29.62 17.61 -10.46
N THR A 150 29.25 16.70 -9.58
CA THR A 150 29.26 15.26 -9.85
C THR A 150 27.84 14.75 -10.05
N ILE A 151 27.66 13.98 -11.12
CA ILE A 151 26.45 13.18 -11.40
C ILE A 151 26.86 11.72 -11.32
N GLU A 152 26.22 10.96 -10.46
CA GLU A 152 26.37 9.51 -10.42
C GLU A 152 25.65 8.90 -11.64
N VAL A 153 26.35 8.00 -12.33
CA VAL A 153 25.82 7.33 -13.53
C VAL A 153 25.74 5.85 -13.27
N THR A 154 24.55 5.30 -13.36
CA THR A 154 24.33 3.84 -13.40
C THR A 154 24.01 3.46 -14.83
N ALA A 155 24.90 2.74 -15.48
CA ALA A 155 24.72 2.33 -16.87
C ALA A 155 25.27 0.91 -17.12
N ASN A 156 24.69 0.23 -18.08
CA ASN A 156 25.17 -1.07 -18.56
C ASN A 156 25.77 -1.00 -19.98
N LEU A 157 26.06 0.20 -20.45
CA LEU A 157 26.56 0.48 -21.78
C LEU A 157 27.72 1.49 -21.74
N GLU A 158 28.30 1.78 -22.90
CA GLU A 158 29.29 2.84 -23.06
C GLU A 158 28.58 4.19 -23.24
N TRP A 159 28.97 5.17 -22.41
CA TRP A 159 28.37 6.51 -22.40
C TRP A 159 29.43 7.61 -22.31
N ARG A 160 29.05 8.83 -22.65
CA ARG A 160 29.87 10.03 -22.52
C ARG A 160 29.07 11.16 -21.89
N ALA A 161 29.76 12.11 -21.28
CA ALA A 161 29.15 13.31 -20.75
C ALA A 161 29.20 14.44 -21.81
N GLU A 162 28.13 15.26 -21.83
CA GLU A 162 28.00 16.41 -22.73
C GLU A 162 27.41 17.59 -21.95
N VAL A 163 27.66 18.80 -22.40
CA VAL A 163 27.08 20.03 -21.87
C VAL A 163 26.44 20.80 -23.02
N GLU A 164 25.19 21.16 -22.86
CA GLU A 164 24.49 22.09 -23.73
C GLU A 164 24.24 23.39 -22.98
N ILE A 165 24.79 24.49 -23.46
CA ILE A 165 24.54 25.81 -22.88
C ILE A 165 23.22 26.32 -23.45
N VAL A 166 22.20 26.43 -22.58
CA VAL A 166 20.86 26.91 -22.93
C VAL A 166 20.82 28.45 -22.90
N SER A 167 21.46 29.03 -21.86
CA SER A 167 21.58 30.48 -21.75
C SER A 167 22.90 30.88 -21.10
N GLY A 168 23.34 32.09 -21.30
CA GLY A 168 24.63 32.62 -20.83
C GLY A 168 25.74 32.47 -21.87
N GLU A 169 26.95 32.98 -21.55
CA GLU A 169 28.12 32.92 -22.42
C GLU A 169 28.59 31.48 -22.63
N PRO A 170 29.05 31.11 -23.84
CA PRO A 170 29.53 29.76 -24.10
C PRO A 170 30.69 29.34 -23.14
N GLY A 171 30.65 28.09 -22.69
CA GLY A 171 31.75 27.47 -21.92
C GLY A 171 31.76 27.73 -20.42
N TRP A 172 30.72 28.32 -19.86
CA TRP A 172 30.61 28.49 -18.41
C TRP A 172 30.37 27.17 -17.66
N ALA A 173 29.85 26.14 -18.34
CA ALA A 173 29.82 24.78 -17.85
C ALA A 173 30.57 23.89 -18.84
N SER A 174 31.36 22.95 -18.35
CA SER A 174 32.17 22.07 -19.18
C SER A 174 32.37 20.70 -18.52
N VAL A 175 32.58 19.68 -19.36
CA VAL A 175 32.88 18.33 -18.88
C VAL A 175 34.32 18.25 -18.38
N VAL A 176 34.51 17.72 -17.17
CA VAL A 176 35.80 17.40 -16.58
C VAL A 176 36.12 15.93 -16.72
N SER A 177 35.14 15.06 -16.46
CA SER A 177 35.30 13.61 -16.53
C SER A 177 33.94 12.95 -16.88
N PRO A 178 33.94 11.89 -17.68
CA PRO A 178 35.08 11.32 -18.43
C PRO A 178 35.48 12.21 -19.61
N ALA A 179 36.77 12.31 -19.87
CA ALA A 179 37.29 13.07 -21.03
C ALA A 179 36.96 12.38 -22.39
N GLN A 180 36.60 11.14 -22.35
CA GLN A 180 36.09 10.31 -23.46
C GLN A 180 34.93 9.48 -22.93
N SER A 181 34.55 8.41 -23.64
CA SER A 181 33.51 7.50 -23.16
C SER A 181 33.98 6.63 -21.99
N LEU A 182 33.03 6.22 -21.16
CA LEU A 182 33.18 5.27 -20.07
C LEU A 182 32.17 4.14 -20.25
N THR A 183 32.59 2.90 -19.95
CA THR A 183 31.69 1.74 -20.00
C THR A 183 31.24 1.35 -18.60
N GLY A 184 29.92 1.13 -18.44
CA GLY A 184 29.32 0.76 -17.16
C GLY A 184 29.09 1.96 -16.24
N SER A 185 28.76 1.69 -14.97
CA SER A 185 28.49 2.72 -13.99
C SER A 185 29.74 3.53 -13.63
N GLY A 186 29.56 4.80 -13.29
CA GLY A 186 30.65 5.71 -12.97
C GLY A 186 30.16 7.09 -12.61
N GLN A 187 31.01 8.10 -12.75
CA GLN A 187 30.68 9.47 -12.44
C GLN A 187 30.93 10.38 -13.64
N ALA A 188 29.97 11.25 -13.91
CA ALA A 188 30.17 12.40 -14.80
C ALA A 188 30.44 13.63 -13.94
N VAL A 189 31.58 14.28 -14.16
CA VAL A 189 32.01 15.45 -13.40
C VAL A 189 32.06 16.66 -14.34
N PHE A 190 31.50 17.75 -13.88
CA PHE A 190 31.40 18.99 -14.61
C PHE A 190 32.04 20.12 -13.81
N SER A 191 32.67 21.06 -14.49
CA SER A 191 33.12 22.33 -13.93
C SER A 191 32.15 23.41 -14.33
N ILE A 192 31.76 24.24 -13.38
CA ILE A 192 30.83 25.35 -13.54
C ILE A 192 31.55 26.61 -13.08
N ALA A 193 31.79 27.54 -13.98
CA ALA A 193 32.47 28.78 -13.66
C ALA A 193 31.60 29.72 -12.81
N GLU A 194 32.18 30.66 -12.11
CA GLU A 194 31.46 31.72 -11.40
C GLU A 194 30.59 32.53 -12.37
N ASN A 195 29.36 32.83 -11.97
CA ASN A 195 28.49 33.71 -12.73
C ASN A 195 28.64 35.15 -12.21
N THR A 196 29.39 35.91 -12.93
CA THR A 196 29.59 37.35 -12.62
C THR A 196 28.62 38.27 -13.38
N THR A 197 27.68 37.69 -14.15
CA THR A 197 26.71 38.48 -14.93
C THR A 197 25.48 38.85 -14.10
N GLU A 198 24.70 39.80 -14.58
CA GLU A 198 23.45 40.22 -13.93
C GLU A 198 22.27 39.29 -14.20
N GLU A 199 22.47 38.22 -14.96
CA GLU A 199 21.43 37.29 -15.36
C GLU A 199 21.74 35.86 -14.89
N ALA A 200 20.69 35.10 -14.57
CA ALA A 200 20.82 33.66 -14.35
C ALA A 200 21.12 32.96 -15.68
N ARG A 201 21.86 31.87 -15.62
CA ARG A 201 22.22 31.09 -16.80
C ARG A 201 21.90 29.63 -16.62
N VAL A 202 21.57 28.98 -17.74
CA VAL A 202 21.06 27.61 -17.74
C VAL A 202 21.91 26.73 -18.66
N ALA A 203 22.27 25.57 -18.17
CA ALA A 203 22.90 24.52 -18.98
C ALA A 203 22.17 23.18 -18.74
N THR A 204 22.19 22.35 -19.75
CA THR A 204 21.78 20.96 -19.64
C THR A 204 23.04 20.08 -19.62
N LEU A 205 23.21 19.34 -18.53
CA LEU A 205 24.26 18.36 -18.37
C LEU A 205 23.69 17.00 -18.82
N ARG A 206 24.30 16.39 -19.82
CA ARG A 206 23.80 15.16 -20.42
C ARG A 206 24.77 14.02 -20.22
N VAL A 207 24.22 12.85 -19.98
CA VAL A 207 24.91 11.56 -20.09
C VAL A 207 24.25 10.80 -21.22
N VAL A 208 24.97 10.59 -22.30
CA VAL A 208 24.46 10.04 -23.54
C VAL A 208 25.17 8.77 -23.94
N SER A 209 24.44 7.80 -24.47
CA SER A 209 25.03 6.57 -25.01
C SER A 209 26.02 6.88 -26.15
N ALA A 210 27.18 6.25 -26.12
CA ALA A 210 28.18 6.42 -27.18
C ALA A 210 27.73 5.87 -28.54
N THR A 211 26.77 4.94 -28.54
CA THR A 211 26.30 4.25 -29.75
C THR A 211 24.88 4.60 -30.18
N ASP A 212 24.06 5.11 -29.26
CA ASP A 212 22.67 5.49 -29.52
C ASP A 212 22.38 6.88 -28.91
N PRO A 213 22.49 7.96 -29.69
CA PRO A 213 22.28 9.32 -29.19
C PRO A 213 20.85 9.62 -28.68
N GLU A 214 19.87 8.78 -29.02
CA GLU A 214 18.50 8.91 -28.50
C GLU A 214 18.34 8.35 -27.08
N LEU A 215 19.32 7.58 -26.62
CA LEU A 215 19.36 7.08 -25.24
C LEU A 215 20.28 7.98 -24.41
N PHE A 216 19.70 8.85 -23.65
CA PHE A 216 20.39 9.78 -22.76
C PHE A 216 19.54 10.09 -21.51
N GLU A 217 20.21 10.58 -20.50
CA GLU A 217 19.61 11.23 -19.34
C GLU A 217 20.22 12.61 -19.17
N GLU A 218 19.44 13.55 -18.65
CA GLU A 218 19.87 14.93 -18.53
C GLU A 218 19.46 15.58 -17.21
N LEU A 219 20.27 16.50 -16.75
CA LEU A 219 20.04 17.35 -15.59
C LEU A 219 20.12 18.81 -16.03
N THR A 220 19.07 19.58 -15.81
CA THR A 220 19.11 21.04 -16.04
C THR A 220 19.75 21.73 -14.83
N VAL A 221 20.80 22.47 -15.06
CA VAL A 221 21.47 23.28 -14.04
C VAL A 221 21.19 24.76 -14.31
N THR A 222 20.62 25.42 -13.30
CA THR A 222 20.43 26.86 -13.33
C THR A 222 21.41 27.50 -12.32
N GLN A 223 22.33 28.32 -12.81
CA GLN A 223 23.23 29.10 -11.97
C GLN A 223 22.79 30.56 -11.90
N LEU A 224 22.62 31.03 -10.70
CA LEU A 224 22.16 32.38 -10.44
C LEU A 224 23.22 33.44 -10.76
N ARG A 225 22.76 34.66 -10.94
CA ARG A 225 23.62 35.87 -10.91
C ARG A 225 24.20 36.11 -9.53
N ALA A 226 25.20 36.98 -9.43
CA ALA A 226 25.70 37.47 -8.15
C ALA A 226 24.57 38.01 -7.25
N PRO A 227 24.71 37.89 -5.92
CA PRO A 227 23.58 37.99 -5.02
C PRO A 227 22.76 39.26 -5.20
N ALA A 228 21.48 39.04 -5.50
CA ALA A 228 20.44 40.07 -5.42
C ALA A 228 19.53 39.70 -4.24
N GLN A 229 19.08 40.69 -3.50
CA GLN A 229 18.06 40.49 -2.49
C GLN A 229 16.74 40.17 -3.16
N TYR A 230 16.07 39.11 -2.72
CA TYR A 230 14.73 38.74 -3.17
C TYR A 230 13.72 39.10 -2.12
N ASN A 231 12.67 39.81 -2.51
CA ASN A 231 11.59 40.19 -1.61
C ASN A 231 10.39 39.31 -1.87
N LEU A 232 9.93 38.62 -0.83
CA LEU A 232 8.65 37.90 -0.85
C LEU A 232 7.61 38.81 -0.19
N THR A 233 6.65 39.26 -0.96
CA THR A 233 5.51 40.00 -0.41
C THR A 233 4.44 38.99 0.03
N ILE A 234 3.97 39.16 1.26
CA ILE A 234 3.03 38.26 1.88
C ILE A 234 1.67 38.98 1.96
N ALA A 235 0.69 38.45 1.24
CA ALA A 235 -0.67 38.95 1.28
C ALA A 235 -1.55 38.06 2.17
N GLY A 236 -2.60 38.64 2.76
CA GLY A 236 -3.66 37.89 3.45
C GLY A 236 -3.31 37.36 4.84
N MET A 237 -2.35 37.97 5.52
CA MET A 237 -1.98 37.54 6.87
C MET A 237 -2.93 38.02 7.94
N ASP A 238 -3.43 37.10 8.76
CA ASP A 238 -4.00 37.40 10.06
C ASP A 238 -2.86 37.57 11.08
N GLY A 239 -2.45 38.80 11.27
CA GLY A 239 -1.41 39.16 12.26
C GLY A 239 -0.14 39.71 11.62
N THR A 240 0.61 40.49 12.39
CA THR A 240 1.88 41.06 11.96
C THR A 240 3.02 40.11 12.31
N LEU A 241 3.83 39.73 11.30
CA LEU A 241 5.13 39.12 11.54
C LEU A 241 6.02 40.12 12.33
N PRO A 242 6.78 39.65 13.33
CA PRO A 242 7.80 40.48 13.96
C PRO A 242 8.81 40.96 12.91
N LEU A 243 9.05 42.26 12.87
CA LEU A 243 10.03 42.83 11.96
C LEU A 243 11.46 42.50 12.44
N GLY A 244 12.39 42.32 11.53
CA GLY A 244 13.78 42.03 11.83
C GLY A 244 14.30 40.79 11.12
N ASN A 245 15.43 40.27 11.60
CA ASN A 245 16.03 39.06 11.01
C ASN A 245 15.15 37.81 11.20
N ALA A 246 15.26 36.91 10.28
CA ALA A 246 14.53 35.65 10.32
C ALA A 246 15.36 34.52 9.66
N SER A 247 15.04 33.29 10.04
CA SER A 247 15.47 32.09 9.33
C SER A 247 14.32 31.56 8.47
N LEU A 248 14.61 31.24 7.23
CA LEU A 248 13.65 30.72 6.27
C LEU A 248 14.04 29.29 5.90
N LEU A 249 13.09 28.36 6.00
CA LEU A 249 13.20 27.02 5.42
C LEU A 249 12.45 26.99 4.10
N ILE A 250 13.17 26.74 3.03
CA ILE A 250 12.66 26.77 1.65
C ILE A 250 12.82 25.39 1.03
N ALA A 251 11.75 24.82 0.49
CA ALA A 251 11.77 23.57 -0.24
C ALA A 251 11.67 23.85 -1.74
N PRO A 252 12.71 23.53 -2.54
CA PRO A 252 12.58 23.52 -4.00
C PRO A 252 11.63 22.41 -4.46
N ALA A 253 11.09 22.54 -5.66
CA ALA A 253 10.22 21.51 -6.25
C ALA A 253 10.94 20.15 -6.43
N SER A 254 12.27 20.16 -6.49
CA SER A 254 13.14 18.99 -6.50
C SER A 254 14.47 19.31 -5.79
N GLY A 255 14.93 18.41 -4.94
CA GLY A 255 16.18 18.60 -4.20
C GLY A 255 15.98 18.74 -2.69
N GLU A 256 17.09 19.01 -1.97
CA GLU A 256 17.07 19.16 -0.52
C GLU A 256 16.51 20.52 -0.09
N ASN A 257 15.91 20.56 1.09
CA ASN A 257 15.44 21.80 1.69
C ASN A 257 16.60 22.73 2.02
N LEU A 258 16.38 24.01 1.78
CA LEU A 258 17.38 25.06 1.96
C LEU A 258 17.01 25.93 3.16
N THR A 259 17.97 26.17 4.05
CA THR A 259 17.83 27.20 5.09
C THR A 259 18.51 28.47 4.64
N ARG A 260 17.81 29.60 4.75
CA ARG A 260 18.31 30.91 4.36
C ARG A 260 18.14 31.91 5.50
N SER A 261 19.12 32.79 5.64
CA SER A 261 18.96 33.96 6.47
C SER A 261 18.24 35.07 5.72
N GLY A 262 17.37 35.77 6.38
CA GLY A 262 16.61 36.84 5.76
C GLY A 262 16.17 37.90 6.79
N SER A 263 15.40 38.86 6.32
CA SER A 263 14.82 39.90 7.17
C SER A 263 13.34 40.16 6.81
N ILE A 264 12.56 40.47 7.82
CA ILE A 264 11.14 40.81 7.71
C ILE A 264 11.03 42.33 7.86
N ALA A 265 10.46 42.98 6.85
CA ALA A 265 10.30 44.43 6.82
C ALA A 265 8.93 44.79 6.19
N VAL A 266 8.48 46.03 6.43
CA VAL A 266 7.35 46.60 5.70
C VAL A 266 7.87 47.37 4.51
N ILE A 267 7.51 46.92 3.31
CA ILE A 267 7.86 47.54 2.05
C ILE A 267 6.54 47.88 1.33
N ASP A 268 6.35 49.12 0.92
CA ASP A 268 5.13 49.60 0.22
C ASP A 268 3.80 49.20 0.90
N SER A 269 3.77 49.32 2.22
CA SER A 269 2.61 48.95 3.08
C SER A 269 2.32 47.44 3.16
N SER A 270 3.17 46.59 2.64
CA SER A 270 3.08 45.13 2.71
C SER A 270 4.22 44.58 3.58
N THR A 271 3.94 43.52 4.35
CA THR A 271 4.99 42.79 5.04
C THR A 271 5.75 41.99 3.99
N SER A 272 7.04 42.19 3.94
CA SER A 272 7.94 41.52 2.98
C SER A 272 9.05 40.79 3.69
N ILE A 273 9.46 39.67 3.14
CA ILE A 273 10.64 38.92 3.59
C ILE A 273 11.70 39.05 2.51
N SER A 274 12.85 39.53 2.90
CA SER A 274 14.06 39.58 2.06
C SER A 274 15.03 38.52 2.52
N TYR A 275 15.78 37.93 1.61
CA TYR A 275 16.89 37.02 1.93
C TYR A 275 18.08 37.30 1.03
N ASP A 276 19.27 37.05 1.56
CA ASP A 276 20.51 37.56 1.01
C ASP A 276 21.16 36.63 -0.04
N GLU A 277 20.74 35.38 -0.07
CA GLU A 277 21.30 34.39 -1.01
C GLU A 277 20.37 34.12 -2.17
N ALA A 278 20.92 34.15 -3.36
CA ALA A 278 20.17 33.88 -4.58
C ALA A 278 19.61 32.44 -4.63
N LEU A 279 18.39 32.30 -5.09
CA LEU A 279 17.78 31.03 -5.46
C LEU A 279 17.64 30.93 -6.98
N PRO A 280 17.84 29.73 -7.56
CA PRO A 280 17.58 29.49 -8.98
C PRO A 280 16.15 29.87 -9.38
N ALA A 281 15.94 30.18 -10.66
CA ALA A 281 14.60 30.27 -11.17
C ALA A 281 13.89 28.91 -11.04
N GLY A 282 12.65 28.90 -10.55
CA GLY A 282 11.89 27.69 -10.32
C GLY A 282 10.76 27.88 -9.33
N GLU A 283 10.07 26.79 -9.07
CA GLU A 283 9.00 26.74 -8.07
C GLU A 283 9.55 26.28 -6.71
N TYR A 284 9.14 26.97 -5.68
CA TYR A 284 9.54 26.76 -4.30
C TYR A 284 8.35 26.78 -3.36
N THR A 285 8.54 26.14 -2.22
CA THR A 285 7.65 26.30 -1.06
C THR A 285 8.45 26.95 0.06
N LEU A 286 7.96 28.05 0.57
CA LEU A 286 8.44 28.57 1.87
C LEU A 286 7.78 27.72 2.95
N VAL A 287 8.53 26.78 3.50
CA VAL A 287 8.02 25.82 4.48
C VAL A 287 7.72 26.53 5.79
N CYS A 288 8.68 27.31 6.28
CA CYS A 288 8.45 28.11 7.48
C CYS A 288 9.41 29.30 7.57
N VAL A 289 9.04 30.27 8.40
CA VAL A 289 9.83 31.45 8.77
C VAL A 289 9.92 31.51 10.27
N THR A 290 11.13 31.67 10.78
CA THR A 290 11.40 31.84 12.21
C THR A 290 12.06 33.20 12.44
N PRO A 291 11.34 34.21 12.96
CA PRO A 291 11.95 35.48 13.32
C PRO A 291 12.99 35.32 14.41
N GLU A 292 14.08 36.06 14.33
CA GLU A 292 15.16 36.03 15.31
C GLU A 292 14.64 36.42 16.70
N GLY A 293 15.02 35.63 17.71
CA GLY A 293 14.57 35.84 19.08
C GLY A 293 13.10 35.47 19.35
N SER A 294 12.40 34.96 18.35
CA SER A 294 11.01 34.47 18.49
C SER A 294 10.99 32.96 18.72
N SER A 295 10.12 32.52 19.62
CA SER A 295 9.76 31.11 19.75
C SER A 295 8.65 30.67 18.76
N SER A 296 8.17 31.61 17.96
CA SER A 296 7.08 31.37 17.01
C SER A 296 7.62 31.14 15.62
N ILE A 297 7.06 30.16 14.94
CA ILE A 297 7.35 29.79 13.56
C ILE A 297 6.10 30.08 12.73
N TYR A 298 6.29 30.55 11.52
CA TYR A 298 5.21 30.85 10.58
C TYR A 298 5.31 29.94 9.37
N LEU A 299 4.22 29.31 8.96
CA LEU A 299 4.16 28.54 7.71
C LEU A 299 3.92 29.46 6.53
N GLY A 300 4.59 29.16 5.45
CA GLY A 300 4.42 29.84 4.17
C GLY A 300 3.80 28.97 3.09
N GLY A 301 3.55 29.55 1.94
CA GLY A 301 3.00 28.92 0.75
C GLY A 301 4.01 28.81 -0.38
N ARG A 302 3.53 28.43 -1.55
CA ARG A 302 4.33 28.34 -2.77
C ARG A 302 4.67 29.70 -3.34
N PHE A 303 5.86 29.78 -3.92
CA PHE A 303 6.29 30.93 -4.70
C PHE A 303 7.16 30.50 -5.87
N THR A 304 7.24 31.36 -6.87
CA THR A 304 8.06 31.12 -8.08
C THR A 304 9.11 32.19 -8.17
N ILE A 305 10.35 31.79 -8.42
CA ILE A 305 11.44 32.72 -8.78
C ILE A 305 11.59 32.68 -10.29
N GLY A 306 11.40 33.84 -10.94
CA GLY A 306 11.57 34.02 -12.38
C GLY A 306 12.91 34.68 -12.73
N GLU A 307 13.08 35.02 -14.02
CA GLU A 307 14.30 35.66 -14.55
C GLU A 307 14.53 37.09 -14.05
N GLU A 308 13.48 37.72 -13.52
CA GLU A 308 13.58 39.05 -12.89
C GLU A 308 13.36 38.91 -11.39
N SER A 309 14.04 39.74 -10.57
CA SER A 309 13.84 39.76 -9.12
C SER A 309 12.39 40.10 -8.82
N VAL A 310 11.63 39.11 -8.42
CA VAL A 310 10.20 39.21 -8.27
C VAL A 310 9.83 39.31 -6.81
N CYS A 311 9.03 40.32 -6.52
CA CYS A 311 8.16 40.32 -5.37
C CYS A 311 7.04 39.33 -5.66
N THR A 312 7.04 38.17 -5.00
CA THR A 312 5.98 37.17 -5.15
C THR A 312 4.97 37.35 -4.02
N GLU A 313 3.71 37.58 -4.39
CA GLU A 313 2.63 37.57 -3.42
C GLU A 313 2.39 36.14 -2.95
N MET A 314 2.47 35.93 -1.63
CA MET A 314 2.13 34.66 -1.01
C MET A 314 0.77 34.78 -0.35
N GLU A 315 -0.17 33.98 -0.79
CA GLU A 315 -1.56 34.10 -0.38
C GLU A 315 -1.86 33.55 1.02
N HIS A 316 -0.99 32.71 1.60
CA HIS A 316 -1.34 32.01 2.84
C HIS A 316 -0.20 31.91 3.83
N TRP A 317 -0.26 32.73 4.88
CA TRP A 317 0.54 32.58 6.08
C TRP A 317 -0.29 32.10 7.25
N TYR A 318 0.23 31.09 7.92
CA TYR A 318 -0.42 30.53 9.08
C TYR A 318 0.51 30.59 10.28
N ALA A 319 0.04 31.22 11.34
CA ALA A 319 0.82 31.45 12.54
C ALA A 319 1.12 30.15 13.28
N ALA A 320 2.18 30.04 13.64
CA ALA A 320 3.01 30.01 14.80
C ALA A 320 3.20 28.61 15.37
N PHE A 321 4.31 28.00 15.02
CA PHE A 321 4.82 26.86 15.76
C PHE A 321 5.69 27.32 16.92
N GLU A 322 5.75 26.54 17.98
CA GLU A 322 6.56 26.86 19.16
C GLU A 322 8.06 26.54 18.97
N SER A 323 8.43 25.88 17.88
CA SER A 323 9.84 25.57 17.56
C SER A 323 10.03 25.34 16.07
N PHE A 324 11.19 25.69 15.55
CA PHE A 324 11.67 25.33 14.22
C PHE A 324 11.99 23.83 14.20
N GLY A 325 11.62 23.11 13.15
CA GLY A 325 11.81 21.67 13.07
C GLY A 325 11.09 21.06 11.86
N GLY A 326 10.86 19.78 11.93
CA GLY A 326 10.20 18.98 10.90
C GLY A 326 11.11 17.92 10.30
N GLU A 327 12.41 18.03 10.52
CA GLU A 327 13.41 17.11 9.97
C GLU A 327 13.49 15.78 10.71
N SER A 328 12.95 15.72 11.94
CA SER A 328 12.95 14.48 12.72
C SER A 328 11.81 14.43 13.75
N ALA A 329 11.60 13.25 14.30
CA ALA A 329 10.61 13.04 15.37
C ALA A 329 10.99 13.76 16.68
N GLU A 330 12.28 14.02 16.92
CA GLU A 330 12.78 14.74 18.08
C GLU A 330 12.59 16.26 17.93
N HIS A 331 12.56 16.75 16.68
CA HIS A 331 12.37 18.15 16.36
C HIS A 331 11.19 18.35 15.39
N PRO A 332 9.97 17.96 15.76
CA PRO A 332 8.81 18.06 14.89
C PRO A 332 8.31 19.50 14.78
N ILE A 333 7.66 19.81 13.68
CA ILE A 333 6.80 21.01 13.56
C ILE A 333 5.62 20.87 14.51
N ARG A 334 5.42 21.83 15.42
CA ARG A 334 4.37 21.75 16.43
C ARG A 334 3.08 22.37 15.96
N ILE A 335 2.01 21.61 16.03
CA ILE A 335 0.64 22.02 15.69
C ILE A 335 -0.12 22.28 16.99
N ALA A 336 -0.34 23.55 17.33
CA ALA A 336 -0.95 23.96 18.59
C ALA A 336 -2.24 24.78 18.45
N LYS A 337 -2.58 25.23 17.24
CA LYS A 337 -3.73 26.11 16.98
C LYS A 337 -4.50 25.67 15.72
N PRO A 338 -5.77 26.04 15.59
CA PRO A 338 -6.57 25.76 14.39
C PRO A 338 -5.90 26.28 13.10
N ALA A 339 -5.32 27.49 13.15
CA ALA A 339 -4.63 28.10 12.03
C ALA A 339 -3.42 27.28 11.53
N HIS A 340 -2.71 26.57 12.43
CA HIS A 340 -1.62 25.68 12.01
C HIS A 340 -2.13 24.51 11.18
N LEU A 341 -3.25 23.92 11.59
CA LEU A 341 -3.84 22.78 10.86
C LEU A 341 -4.43 23.23 9.52
N SER A 342 -5.06 24.42 9.48
CA SER A 342 -5.54 25.03 8.24
C SER A 342 -4.39 25.37 7.30
N GLY A 343 -3.28 25.86 7.83
CA GLY A 343 -2.06 26.14 7.04
C GLY A 343 -1.46 24.89 6.44
N LEU A 344 -1.36 23.82 7.22
CA LEU A 344 -0.95 22.53 6.72
C LEU A 344 -1.86 22.04 5.59
N ALA A 345 -3.19 22.19 5.76
CA ALA A 345 -4.14 21.82 4.74
C ALA A 345 -3.96 22.63 3.45
N ALA A 346 -3.80 23.94 3.57
CA ALA A 346 -3.55 24.80 2.40
C ALA A 346 -2.26 24.40 1.66
N ALA A 347 -1.15 24.27 2.38
CA ALA A 347 0.14 23.92 1.78
C ALA A 347 0.11 22.56 1.05
N VAL A 348 -0.52 21.54 1.66
CA VAL A 348 -0.65 20.23 1.02
C VAL A 348 -1.56 20.31 -0.20
N ASN A 349 -2.71 21.01 -0.09
CA ASN A 349 -3.66 21.13 -1.19
C ASN A 349 -3.10 21.93 -2.37
N GLU A 350 -2.14 22.81 -2.13
CA GLU A 350 -1.38 23.54 -3.13
C GLU A 350 -0.18 22.75 -3.70
N GLY A 351 0.12 21.58 -3.13
CA GLY A 351 1.03 20.60 -3.72
C GLY A 351 2.33 20.35 -2.98
N THR A 352 2.44 20.74 -1.70
CA THR A 352 3.56 20.36 -0.84
C THR A 352 3.19 19.09 -0.09
N ASP A 353 3.80 17.95 -0.42
CA ASP A 353 3.42 16.66 0.17
C ASP A 353 4.00 16.42 1.57
N TYR A 354 5.05 17.16 1.96
CA TYR A 354 5.77 17.03 3.22
C TYR A 354 6.39 15.64 3.47
N ALA A 355 6.81 14.93 2.42
CA ALA A 355 7.55 13.69 2.58
C ALA A 355 8.80 13.90 3.48
N GLY A 356 8.98 13.02 4.47
CA GLY A 356 10.06 13.11 5.43
C GLY A 356 9.91 14.17 6.54
N PHE A 357 8.83 14.95 6.55
CA PHE A 357 8.55 15.93 7.61
C PHE A 357 7.72 15.34 8.74
N TYR A 358 7.99 15.81 9.96
CA TYR A 358 7.35 15.39 11.20
C TYR A 358 6.53 16.53 11.80
N PHE A 359 5.27 16.26 12.12
CA PHE A 359 4.34 17.17 12.77
C PHE A 359 3.88 16.58 14.10
N LEU A 360 3.88 17.37 15.16
CA LEU A 360 3.38 16.98 16.47
C LEU A 360 2.28 17.92 16.92
N GLN A 361 1.09 17.40 17.15
CA GLN A 361 0.03 18.18 17.79
C GLN A 361 0.29 18.31 19.29
N THR A 362 0.43 19.53 19.78
CA THR A 362 0.78 19.82 21.17
C THR A 362 -0.41 20.28 22.02
N ALA A 363 -1.52 20.65 21.41
CA ALA A 363 -2.73 21.10 22.09
C ALA A 363 -3.99 20.51 21.47
N ASP A 364 -5.11 20.54 22.18
CA ASP A 364 -6.42 20.28 21.61
C ASP A 364 -6.81 21.41 20.65
N ILE A 365 -7.36 21.06 19.50
CA ILE A 365 -7.70 21.99 18.41
C ILE A 365 -9.19 21.92 18.12
N SER A 366 -9.84 23.08 18.05
CA SER A 366 -11.22 23.20 17.59
C SER A 366 -11.29 23.74 16.17
N LEU A 367 -11.96 23.00 15.28
CA LEU A 367 -12.19 23.43 13.89
C LEU A 367 -13.53 24.16 13.71
N SER A 368 -14.26 24.45 14.79
CA SER A 368 -15.63 25.04 14.70
C SER A 368 -15.66 26.40 14.00
N GLU A 369 -14.57 27.15 14.02
CA GLU A 369 -14.45 28.45 13.36
C GLU A 369 -14.35 28.39 11.84
N PHE A 370 -13.92 27.27 11.29
CA PHE A 370 -13.73 27.11 9.83
C PHE A 370 -15.04 26.76 9.09
N GLY A 371 -16.12 26.44 9.80
CA GLY A 371 -17.35 25.99 9.18
C GLY A 371 -17.18 24.69 8.43
N ASN A 372 -17.05 24.73 7.10
CA ASN A 372 -16.83 23.55 6.27
C ASN A 372 -15.35 23.26 6.08
N TRP A 373 -14.84 22.22 6.74
CA TRP A 373 -13.45 21.81 6.64
C TRP A 373 -13.15 21.20 5.26
N VAL A 374 -12.13 21.73 4.58
CA VAL A 374 -11.74 21.28 3.23
C VAL A 374 -10.99 19.96 3.26
N GLY A 375 -10.21 19.69 4.32
CA GLY A 375 -9.37 18.51 4.49
C GLY A 375 -7.94 18.70 4.00
N ILE A 376 -7.02 17.90 4.54
CA ILE A 376 -5.61 17.89 4.20
C ILE A 376 -5.37 16.89 3.07
N GLY A 377 -4.77 17.35 1.97
CA GLY A 377 -4.55 16.57 0.76
C GLY A 377 -5.66 16.70 -0.28
N SER A 378 -5.34 16.45 -1.52
CA SER A 378 -6.22 16.55 -2.68
C SER A 378 -6.02 15.36 -3.62
N ALA A 379 -6.78 15.28 -4.70
CA ALA A 379 -6.53 14.29 -5.74
C ALA A 379 -5.17 14.50 -6.44
N ALA A 380 -4.69 15.74 -6.46
CA ALA A 380 -3.40 16.10 -7.06
C ALA A 380 -2.21 15.91 -6.12
N CYS A 381 -2.40 16.12 -4.82
CA CYS A 381 -1.32 16.03 -3.85
C CYS A 381 -1.76 15.31 -2.57
N LYS A 382 -1.02 14.29 -2.18
CA LYS A 382 -1.21 13.54 -0.94
C LYS A 382 -0.35 14.12 0.19
N PHE A 383 -0.80 13.99 1.43
CA PHE A 383 0.08 14.20 2.58
C PHE A 383 0.99 12.98 2.73
N ALA A 384 2.29 13.19 2.67
CA ALA A 384 3.29 12.13 2.74
C ALA A 384 4.17 12.20 4.00
N GLY A 385 3.92 13.16 4.89
CA GLY A 385 4.66 13.33 6.15
C GLY A 385 4.15 12.46 7.29
N VAL A 386 4.75 12.65 8.46
CA VAL A 386 4.35 12.04 9.73
C VAL A 386 3.56 13.07 10.55
N TYR A 387 2.30 12.78 10.86
CA TYR A 387 1.47 13.58 11.76
C TYR A 387 1.19 12.79 13.04
N ASP A 388 1.82 13.21 14.12
CA ASP A 388 1.56 12.67 15.46
C ASP A 388 0.57 13.58 16.19
N GLY A 389 -0.64 13.07 16.44
CA GLY A 389 -1.67 13.78 17.20
C GLY A 389 -1.32 13.99 18.67
N GLY A 390 -0.23 13.38 19.19
CA GLY A 390 0.20 13.51 20.59
C GLY A 390 -0.86 13.10 21.61
N GLY A 391 -1.84 12.29 21.22
CA GLY A 391 -3.01 11.94 22.04
C GLY A 391 -4.01 13.09 22.23
N LYS A 392 -3.85 14.20 21.52
CA LYS A 392 -4.73 15.38 21.59
C LYS A 392 -5.96 15.24 20.71
N ASN A 393 -6.93 16.11 20.93
CA ASN A 393 -8.20 16.10 20.23
C ASN A 393 -8.22 17.16 19.12
N VAL A 394 -8.80 16.79 17.98
CA VAL A 394 -9.34 17.71 16.97
C VAL A 394 -10.85 17.64 17.07
N THR A 395 -11.48 18.72 17.48
CA THR A 395 -12.92 18.80 17.72
C THR A 395 -13.62 19.74 16.74
N GLY A 396 -14.92 19.62 16.63
CA GLY A 396 -15.71 20.53 15.78
C GLY A 396 -15.46 20.35 14.29
N LEU A 397 -14.94 19.19 13.87
CA LEU A 397 -14.87 18.88 12.44
C LEU A 397 -16.27 18.96 11.85
N ALA A 398 -16.45 19.82 10.85
CA ALA A 398 -17.68 19.96 10.12
C ALA A 398 -17.39 19.85 8.62
N ILE A 399 -17.91 18.82 7.99
CA ILE A 399 -17.80 18.62 6.55
C ILE A 399 -19.19 18.46 5.97
N ALA A 400 -19.55 19.38 5.05
CA ALA A 400 -20.78 19.30 4.26
C ALA A 400 -20.40 19.47 2.79
N SER A 401 -20.37 18.40 2.03
CA SER A 401 -19.93 18.44 0.64
C SER A 401 -20.84 17.67 -0.30
N SER A 402 -20.90 18.16 -1.55
CA SER A 402 -21.76 17.61 -2.60
C SER A 402 -21.08 16.59 -3.51
N GLY A 403 -19.80 16.29 -3.35
CA GLY A 403 -19.12 15.33 -4.22
C GLY A 403 -17.67 15.04 -3.85
N ALA A 404 -17.12 13.98 -4.41
CA ALA A 404 -15.70 13.65 -4.33
C ALA A 404 -14.93 14.40 -5.43
N GLU A 405 -13.69 14.75 -5.14
CA GLU A 405 -12.75 15.28 -6.13
C GLU A 405 -12.09 14.11 -6.87
N SER A 406 -11.96 14.24 -8.18
CA SER A 406 -11.28 13.24 -9.00
C SER A 406 -10.33 13.89 -9.99
N LEU A 407 -9.11 13.39 -10.04
CA LEU A 407 -8.08 13.81 -11.00
C LEU A 407 -7.27 12.56 -11.40
N ASP A 408 -7.08 12.32 -12.69
CA ASP A 408 -6.25 11.23 -13.24
C ASP A 408 -6.54 9.83 -12.66
N GLY A 409 -7.81 9.55 -12.35
CA GLY A 409 -8.24 8.28 -11.77
C GLY A 409 -8.11 8.19 -10.24
N VAL A 410 -7.55 9.19 -9.60
CA VAL A 410 -7.51 9.34 -8.14
C VAL A 410 -8.78 10.03 -7.68
N THR A 411 -9.56 9.39 -6.82
CA THR A 411 -10.75 9.97 -6.23
C THR A 411 -10.54 10.14 -4.74
N CYS A 412 -10.63 11.37 -4.26
CA CYS A 412 -10.55 11.75 -2.86
C CYS A 412 -11.91 12.26 -2.37
N GLY A 413 -12.31 11.78 -1.22
CA GLY A 413 -13.56 12.20 -0.59
C GLY A 413 -13.34 13.18 0.57
N HIS A 414 -13.99 12.93 1.69
CA HIS A 414 -14.10 13.85 2.80
C HIS A 414 -13.69 13.21 4.12
N ALA A 415 -12.76 13.84 4.81
CA ALA A 415 -12.24 13.48 6.13
C ALA A 415 -11.36 14.62 6.65
N LEU A 416 -10.78 14.47 7.85
CA LEU A 416 -9.77 15.41 8.32
C LEU A 416 -8.57 15.44 7.34
N PHE A 417 -8.08 14.27 6.94
CA PHE A 417 -7.11 14.08 5.85
C PHE A 417 -7.82 13.46 4.65
N ARG A 418 -7.74 14.11 3.49
CA ARG A 418 -8.41 13.62 2.27
C ARG A 418 -7.59 12.59 1.51
N HIS A 419 -6.27 12.76 1.48
CA HIS A 419 -5.35 11.88 0.77
C HIS A 419 -4.04 11.75 1.52
N VAL A 420 -3.65 10.52 1.84
CA VAL A 420 -2.44 10.21 2.61
C VAL A 420 -1.71 9.07 1.91
N GLY A 421 -0.40 9.17 1.81
CA GLY A 421 0.43 8.10 1.25
C GLY A 421 1.92 8.44 1.26
N GLY A 422 2.74 7.48 1.62
CA GLY A 422 4.19 7.61 1.56
C GLY A 422 4.73 7.55 0.13
N THR A 423 6.01 7.77 -0.01
CA THR A 423 6.73 7.66 -1.29
C THR A 423 7.38 6.29 -1.45
N ASP A 424 7.93 5.77 -0.37
CA ASP A 424 8.63 4.48 -0.32
C ASP A 424 8.66 3.91 1.11
N ALA A 425 9.44 2.86 1.35
CA ALA A 425 9.56 2.21 2.64
C ALA A 425 10.25 3.07 3.72
N ASP A 426 11.13 3.98 3.31
CA ASP A 426 11.90 4.85 4.20
C ASP A 426 11.13 6.16 4.48
N HIS A 427 10.29 6.60 3.56
CA HIS A 427 9.46 7.80 3.65
C HIS A 427 7.97 7.43 3.70
N LYS A 428 7.57 6.78 4.78
CA LYS A 428 6.16 6.42 5.02
C LYS A 428 5.38 7.65 5.46
N ALA A 429 4.14 7.72 4.98
CA ALA A 429 3.18 8.64 5.58
C ALA A 429 2.61 8.01 6.86
N GLU A 430 2.56 8.79 7.94
CA GLU A 430 2.00 8.31 9.20
C GLU A 430 0.96 9.29 9.76
N ILE A 431 -0.17 8.76 10.19
CA ILE A 431 -1.14 9.48 11.02
C ILE A 431 -1.30 8.67 12.30
N ARG A 432 -0.86 9.22 13.42
CA ARG A 432 -0.86 8.46 14.67
C ARG A 432 -1.32 9.25 15.88
N ASN A 433 -1.80 8.54 16.90
CA ASN A 433 -2.18 9.10 18.21
C ASN A 433 -3.16 10.28 18.13
N LEU A 434 -4.07 10.27 17.15
CA LEU A 434 -4.97 11.38 16.84
C LEU A 434 -6.40 11.04 17.22
N LYS A 435 -7.08 11.98 17.89
CA LYS A 435 -8.50 11.87 18.24
C LYS A 435 -9.30 12.93 17.50
N VAL A 436 -10.33 12.51 16.77
CA VAL A 436 -11.14 13.42 15.96
C VAL A 436 -12.61 13.31 16.31
N SER A 437 -13.30 14.44 16.46
CA SER A 437 -14.74 14.48 16.68
C SER A 437 -15.43 15.58 15.89
N GLY A 438 -16.69 15.35 15.55
CA GLY A 438 -17.48 16.28 14.74
C GLY A 438 -18.49 15.58 13.84
N THR A 439 -18.74 16.14 12.66
CA THR A 439 -19.71 15.60 11.70
C THR A 439 -19.15 15.71 10.27
N ALA A 440 -19.21 14.62 9.52
CA ALA A 440 -18.88 14.64 8.10
C ALA A 440 -20.07 14.10 7.28
N THR A 441 -20.56 14.91 6.33
CA THR A 441 -21.66 14.55 5.45
C THR A 441 -21.20 14.60 4.00
N GLY A 442 -21.43 13.51 3.27
CA GLY A 442 -21.11 13.41 1.83
C GLY A 442 -22.30 12.91 1.02
N THR A 443 -22.59 13.55 -0.10
CA THR A 443 -23.68 13.14 -1.02
C THR A 443 -23.23 12.19 -2.11
N ALA A 444 -21.95 12.15 -2.40
CA ALA A 444 -21.35 11.19 -3.32
C ALA A 444 -19.94 10.84 -2.83
N GLY A 445 -19.67 9.57 -2.64
CA GLY A 445 -18.29 9.15 -2.55
C GLY A 445 -17.82 8.75 -1.16
N TYR A 446 -16.61 9.09 -0.88
CA TYR A 446 -15.78 8.52 0.16
C TYR A 446 -15.79 9.43 1.41
N VAL A 447 -16.30 8.93 2.53
CA VAL A 447 -16.37 9.70 3.79
C VAL A 447 -15.73 8.92 4.91
N ALA A 448 -14.89 9.58 5.70
CA ALA A 448 -14.28 8.99 6.88
C ALA A 448 -14.09 10.02 8.00
N GLY A 449 -13.81 9.51 9.20
CA GLY A 449 -13.52 10.38 10.34
C GLY A 449 -12.11 10.98 10.27
N ILE A 450 -11.11 10.21 9.83
CA ILE A 450 -9.71 10.62 9.86
C ILE A 450 -9.11 10.70 8.47
N VAL A 451 -9.14 9.62 7.67
CA VAL A 451 -8.54 9.59 6.34
C VAL A 451 -9.56 9.15 5.30
N SER A 452 -9.79 9.96 4.26
CA SER A 452 -10.69 9.53 3.19
C SER A 452 -10.03 8.49 2.28
N ARG A 453 -8.84 8.74 1.79
CA ARG A 453 -8.08 7.83 0.95
C ARG A 453 -6.66 7.67 1.48
N CYS A 454 -6.24 6.44 1.72
CA CYS A 454 -4.84 6.14 1.94
C CYS A 454 -4.30 5.21 0.85
N VAL A 455 -3.04 5.42 0.51
CA VAL A 455 -2.34 4.68 -0.54
C VAL A 455 -1.01 4.17 0.00
N ASP A 456 -0.19 3.63 -0.85
CA ASP A 456 1.05 2.95 -0.53
C ASP A 456 1.89 3.56 0.60
N PHE A 457 2.59 2.71 1.33
CA PHE A 457 3.51 3.09 2.41
C PHE A 457 2.88 3.99 3.48
N THR A 458 1.68 3.62 3.96
CA THR A 458 0.93 4.39 4.95
C THR A 458 0.76 3.63 6.26
N LEU A 459 0.97 4.32 7.38
CA LEU A 459 0.64 3.86 8.72
C LEU A 459 -0.42 4.75 9.35
N ILE A 460 -1.55 4.15 9.76
CA ILE A 460 -2.57 4.81 10.59
C ILE A 460 -2.60 4.06 11.93
N SER A 461 -2.15 4.68 13.01
CA SER A 461 -1.95 3.97 14.27
C SER A 461 -2.44 4.76 15.49
N GLY A 462 -3.09 4.06 16.43
CA GLY A 462 -3.50 4.65 17.71
C GLY A 462 -4.51 5.78 17.59
N CYS A 463 -5.30 5.81 16.52
CA CYS A 463 -6.25 6.87 16.23
C CYS A 463 -7.66 6.55 16.73
N GLU A 464 -8.39 7.57 17.21
CA GLU A 464 -9.77 7.48 17.66
C GLU A 464 -10.65 8.44 16.85
N SER A 465 -11.75 7.94 16.30
CA SER A 465 -12.76 8.75 15.64
C SER A 465 -14.07 8.74 16.43
N SER A 466 -14.55 9.90 16.80
CA SER A 466 -15.91 10.15 17.31
C SER A 466 -16.71 11.02 16.33
N VAL A 467 -16.36 10.97 15.05
CA VAL A 467 -17.03 11.75 13.99
C VAL A 467 -18.30 11.02 13.57
N THR A 468 -19.44 11.70 13.64
CA THR A 468 -20.69 11.21 13.06
C THR A 468 -20.60 11.32 11.54
N LEU A 469 -20.62 10.17 10.86
CA LEU A 469 -20.57 10.10 9.41
C LEU A 469 -21.99 9.97 8.84
N LYS A 470 -22.34 10.82 7.88
CA LYS A 470 -23.62 10.77 7.16
C LYS A 470 -23.37 10.69 5.66
N GLY A 471 -23.84 9.63 5.05
CA GLY A 471 -23.77 9.43 3.60
C GLY A 471 -25.14 9.32 2.98
N SER A 472 -25.47 10.21 2.04
CA SER A 472 -26.66 10.07 1.20
C SER A 472 -26.19 9.89 -0.23
N ALA A 473 -26.07 8.65 -0.70
CA ALA A 473 -25.45 8.41 -2.00
C ALA A 473 -26.44 8.51 -3.16
N SER A 474 -26.08 9.30 -4.14
CA SER A 474 -26.56 9.17 -5.52
C SER A 474 -25.54 8.41 -6.44
N GLY A 475 -24.47 7.80 -5.86
CA GLY A 475 -23.41 7.11 -6.59
C GLY A 475 -22.55 6.18 -5.70
N PRO A 476 -21.61 5.44 -6.28
CA PRO A 476 -20.75 4.52 -5.55
C PRO A 476 -19.89 5.28 -4.53
N GLY A 477 -19.88 4.82 -3.29
CA GLY A 477 -19.10 5.43 -2.23
C GLY A 477 -18.78 4.44 -1.12
N ASN A 478 -17.72 4.75 -0.37
CA ASN A 478 -17.30 3.97 0.78
C ASN A 478 -17.32 4.86 2.03
N MET A 479 -17.69 4.29 3.16
CA MET A 479 -17.67 4.96 4.46
C MET A 479 -16.86 4.15 5.45
N GLY A 480 -15.96 4.80 6.16
CA GLY A 480 -15.18 4.18 7.23
C GLY A 480 -15.00 5.09 8.43
N GLY A 481 -15.15 4.55 9.64
CA GLY A 481 -14.96 5.33 10.86
C GLY A 481 -13.59 5.99 10.96
N ILE A 482 -12.57 5.31 10.49
CA ILE A 482 -11.17 5.78 10.44
C ILE A 482 -10.75 6.07 9.01
N VAL A 483 -10.85 5.08 8.09
CA VAL A 483 -10.43 5.21 6.69
C VAL A 483 -11.58 4.86 5.76
N SER A 484 -11.86 5.69 4.74
CA SER A 484 -12.91 5.35 3.78
C SER A 484 -12.44 4.31 2.76
N ILE A 485 -11.29 4.53 2.14
CA ILE A 485 -10.70 3.61 1.17
C ILE A 485 -9.18 3.48 1.34
N VAL A 486 -8.72 2.24 1.34
CA VAL A 486 -7.31 1.89 1.11
C VAL A 486 -7.18 1.47 -0.35
N ALA A 487 -6.31 2.12 -1.10
CA ALA A 487 -6.11 1.85 -2.52
C ALA A 487 -4.61 1.74 -2.83
N GLY A 488 -4.01 0.63 -2.46
CA GLY A 488 -2.57 0.37 -2.61
C GLY A 488 -2.08 -0.65 -1.59
N GLY A 489 -0.79 -0.97 -1.63
CA GLY A 489 -0.15 -1.92 -0.74
C GLY A 489 0.75 -1.27 0.32
N ASN A 490 1.31 -2.09 1.21
CA ASN A 490 2.13 -1.62 2.34
C ASN A 490 1.41 -0.60 3.23
N VAL A 491 0.11 -0.79 3.43
CA VAL A 491 -0.72 0.04 4.31
C VAL A 491 -1.01 -0.73 5.59
N THR A 492 -0.78 -0.08 6.72
CA THR A 492 -1.11 -0.62 8.05
C THR A 492 -2.10 0.30 8.74
N ILE A 493 -3.19 -0.27 9.24
CA ILE A 493 -4.17 0.41 10.10
C ILE A 493 -4.21 -0.38 11.40
N GLU A 494 -3.75 0.19 12.49
CA GLU A 494 -3.64 -0.55 13.74
C GLU A 494 -4.00 0.26 14.97
N ASN A 495 -4.46 -0.44 16.01
CA ASN A 495 -4.80 0.17 17.30
C ASN A 495 -5.77 1.35 17.19
N CYS A 496 -6.68 1.32 16.20
CA CYS A 496 -7.63 2.39 15.95
C CYS A 496 -9.02 2.05 16.49
N GLU A 497 -9.71 3.08 16.99
CA GLU A 497 -11.05 2.95 17.55
C GLU A 497 -12.06 3.88 16.85
N ASN A 498 -13.21 3.35 16.47
CA ASN A 498 -14.34 4.15 16.03
C ASN A 498 -15.45 4.18 17.10
N ARG A 499 -15.84 5.38 17.47
CA ARG A 499 -16.93 5.69 18.42
C ARG A 499 -18.01 6.58 17.81
N GLY A 500 -17.77 7.09 16.58
CA GLY A 500 -18.69 7.95 15.86
C GLY A 500 -19.72 7.17 15.05
N GLU A 501 -21.00 7.46 15.20
CA GLU A 501 -22.08 6.80 14.46
C GLU A 501 -21.89 6.94 12.94
N ILE A 502 -22.13 5.85 12.20
CA ILE A 502 -22.10 5.83 10.75
C ILE A 502 -23.51 5.64 10.23
N VAL A 503 -24.00 6.62 9.47
CA VAL A 503 -25.36 6.63 8.91
C VAL A 503 -25.27 6.66 7.38
N ALA A 504 -25.40 5.50 6.77
CA ALA A 504 -25.42 5.33 5.32
C ALA A 504 -26.87 5.19 4.85
N GLU A 505 -27.50 6.31 4.52
CA GLU A 505 -28.89 6.41 4.09
C GLU A 505 -28.99 7.04 2.68
N GLY A 506 -30.03 6.69 1.90
CA GLY A 506 -30.28 7.30 0.60
C GLY A 506 -30.89 6.36 -0.42
N SER A 507 -31.30 6.87 -1.57
CA SER A 507 -31.86 6.07 -2.68
C SER A 507 -30.80 5.41 -3.56
N GLY A 508 -29.52 5.74 -3.38
CA GLY A 508 -28.36 5.15 -4.06
C GLY A 508 -27.55 4.27 -3.10
N ALA A 509 -26.97 3.19 -3.61
CA ALA A 509 -26.20 2.28 -2.79
C ALA A 509 -24.87 2.94 -2.35
N VAL A 510 -24.69 3.19 -1.05
CA VAL A 510 -23.34 3.26 -0.48
C VAL A 510 -22.75 1.86 -0.62
N ASN A 511 -21.66 1.71 -1.35
CA ASN A 511 -21.19 0.39 -1.73
C ASN A 511 -20.61 -0.38 -0.56
N ASN A 512 -19.78 0.26 0.28
CA ASN A 512 -19.10 -0.42 1.36
C ASN A 512 -19.03 0.46 2.62
N VAL A 513 -19.43 -0.10 3.74
CA VAL A 513 -19.42 0.58 5.04
C VAL A 513 -18.65 -0.26 6.05
N GLY A 514 -17.67 0.32 6.70
CA GLY A 514 -16.93 -0.34 7.77
C GLY A 514 -16.78 0.54 9.00
N GLY A 515 -16.84 -0.06 10.17
CA GLY A 515 -16.61 0.65 11.41
C GLY A 515 -15.22 1.29 11.49
N ILE A 516 -14.24 0.65 10.86
CA ILE A 516 -12.87 1.14 10.72
C ILE A 516 -12.61 1.54 9.27
N THR A 517 -12.76 0.64 8.32
CA THR A 517 -12.43 0.88 6.91
C THR A 517 -13.58 0.51 5.99
N GLY A 518 -13.97 1.41 5.07
CA GLY A 518 -15.04 1.12 4.11
C GLY A 518 -14.64 0.05 3.10
N GLN A 519 -13.53 0.25 2.43
CA GLN A 519 -12.95 -0.69 1.45
C GLN A 519 -11.44 -0.74 1.60
N ALA A 520 -10.86 -1.92 1.48
CA ALA A 520 -9.43 -2.11 1.40
C ALA A 520 -9.08 -2.91 0.14
N ASP A 521 -8.13 -2.37 -0.63
CA ASP A 521 -7.65 -2.93 -1.89
C ASP A 521 -6.14 -3.15 -1.80
N GLY A 522 -5.72 -4.39 -1.55
CA GLY A 522 -4.33 -4.78 -1.40
C GLY A 522 -3.68 -5.10 -2.77
N ALA A 523 -2.55 -4.45 -3.07
CA ALA A 523 -1.95 -4.48 -4.41
C ALA A 523 -1.38 -5.85 -4.81
N SER A 524 -0.65 -6.53 -3.92
CA SER A 524 0.00 -7.82 -4.20
C SER A 524 0.26 -8.62 -2.92
N GLU A 525 0.73 -9.86 -3.07
CA GLU A 525 1.08 -10.72 -1.93
C GLU A 525 2.25 -10.14 -1.11
N GLU A 526 3.21 -9.50 -1.76
CA GLU A 526 4.36 -8.86 -1.10
C GLU A 526 3.98 -7.52 -0.44
N ASN A 527 2.97 -6.84 -0.98
CA ASN A 527 2.51 -5.52 -0.54
C ASN A 527 1.09 -5.61 0.02
N ARG A 528 0.89 -6.39 1.07
CA ARG A 528 -0.41 -6.59 1.72
C ARG A 528 -0.86 -5.37 2.51
N VAL A 529 -2.15 -5.26 2.70
CA VAL A 529 -2.76 -4.33 3.66
C VAL A 529 -2.95 -5.08 4.99
N LEU A 530 -2.55 -4.46 6.09
CA LEU A 530 -2.77 -4.97 7.44
C LEU A 530 -3.77 -4.09 8.18
N ILE A 531 -4.84 -4.72 8.73
CA ILE A 531 -5.77 -4.08 9.66
C ILE A 531 -5.69 -4.87 10.97
N ALA A 532 -5.12 -4.28 12.02
CA ALA A 532 -4.84 -4.99 13.26
C ALA A 532 -5.29 -4.22 14.50
N ASP A 533 -5.71 -4.95 15.53
CA ASP A 533 -6.00 -4.42 16.88
C ASP A 533 -7.04 -3.27 16.88
N CYS A 534 -7.90 -3.23 15.87
CA CYS A 534 -8.89 -2.17 15.69
C CYS A 534 -10.26 -2.53 16.29
N ARG A 535 -10.96 -1.52 16.80
CA ARG A 535 -12.25 -1.70 17.47
C ARG A 535 -13.31 -0.72 16.98
N ASN A 536 -14.49 -1.24 16.70
CA ASN A 536 -15.67 -0.42 16.45
C ASN A 536 -16.65 -0.53 17.64
N TYR A 537 -16.97 0.60 18.23
CA TYR A 537 -18.00 0.71 19.27
C TYR A 537 -19.26 1.41 18.76
N ALA A 538 -19.17 2.01 17.59
CA ALA A 538 -20.23 2.85 17.06
C ALA A 538 -21.30 2.03 16.35
N LYS A 539 -22.53 2.53 16.42
CA LYS A 539 -23.62 2.03 15.60
C LYS A 539 -23.40 2.33 14.13
N ILE A 540 -23.66 1.36 13.29
CA ILE A 540 -23.61 1.45 11.82
C ILE A 540 -25.01 1.25 11.26
N THR A 541 -25.56 2.28 10.64
CA THR A 541 -26.78 2.21 9.84
C THR A 541 -26.39 2.07 8.36
N TYR A 542 -26.86 1.03 7.67
CA TYR A 542 -26.30 0.64 6.38
C TYR A 542 -27.31 0.26 5.30
N GLN A 543 -26.86 0.32 4.02
CA GLN A 543 -27.61 -0.14 2.85
C GLN A 543 -26.79 -1.03 1.89
N GLY A 544 -25.45 -0.97 1.93
CA GLY A 544 -24.50 -1.70 1.07
C GLY A 544 -23.79 -2.86 1.78
N ASN A 545 -22.67 -3.31 1.24
CA ASN A 545 -21.80 -4.27 1.93
C ASN A 545 -21.28 -3.64 3.21
N SER A 546 -21.46 -4.32 4.33
CA SER A 546 -21.15 -3.69 5.62
C SER A 546 -20.49 -4.66 6.57
N GLY A 547 -19.46 -4.16 7.24
CA GLY A 547 -18.76 -4.88 8.31
C GLY A 547 -18.52 -4.00 9.51
N GLY A 548 -18.55 -4.60 10.70
CA GLY A 548 -18.24 -3.87 11.92
C GLY A 548 -16.84 -3.28 11.92
N ILE A 549 -15.91 -3.88 11.17
CA ILE A 549 -14.54 -3.41 10.96
C ILE A 549 -14.33 -2.99 9.51
N LEU A 550 -14.59 -3.87 8.55
CA LEU A 550 -14.28 -3.63 7.14
C LEU A 550 -15.49 -3.96 6.25
N GLY A 551 -15.91 -3.04 5.41
CA GLY A 551 -17.03 -3.24 4.47
C GLY A 551 -16.71 -4.28 3.41
N THR A 552 -15.62 -4.10 2.69
CA THR A 552 -15.19 -5.02 1.63
C THR A 552 -13.67 -5.12 1.54
N THR A 553 -13.15 -6.34 1.41
CA THR A 553 -11.76 -6.59 0.98
C THR A 553 -11.70 -6.73 -0.53
N MET A 554 -10.59 -6.27 -1.14
CA MET A 554 -10.23 -6.55 -2.52
C MET A 554 -8.71 -6.76 -2.58
N GLY A 555 -8.27 -7.95 -3.04
CA GLY A 555 -6.83 -8.23 -3.08
C GLY A 555 -6.25 -8.83 -1.78
N ASN A 556 -5.01 -8.50 -1.48
CA ASN A 556 -4.20 -9.15 -0.44
C ASN A 556 -4.29 -8.40 0.90
N ILE A 557 -5.05 -8.92 1.85
CA ILE A 557 -5.38 -8.22 3.10
C ILE A 557 -5.31 -9.18 4.28
N ASP A 558 -4.66 -8.74 5.33
CA ASP A 558 -4.64 -9.40 6.64
C ASP A 558 -5.42 -8.58 7.66
N ILE A 559 -6.40 -9.21 8.30
CA ILE A 559 -7.21 -8.64 9.36
C ILE A 559 -6.96 -9.46 10.62
N VAL A 560 -6.45 -8.82 11.67
CA VAL A 560 -5.98 -9.53 12.86
C VAL A 560 -6.40 -8.80 14.14
N ARG A 561 -6.91 -9.53 15.11
CA ARG A 561 -7.26 -9.03 16.46
C ARG A 561 -8.19 -7.81 16.45
N CYS A 562 -9.17 -7.83 15.55
CA CYS A 562 -10.18 -6.78 15.47
C CYS A 562 -11.48 -7.19 16.20
N ALA A 563 -12.20 -6.20 16.72
CA ALA A 563 -13.44 -6.45 17.45
C ALA A 563 -14.53 -5.44 17.11
N ASN A 564 -15.74 -5.93 16.84
CA ASN A 564 -16.91 -5.09 16.70
C ASN A 564 -17.83 -5.22 17.92
N TYR A 565 -18.12 -4.10 18.55
CA TYR A 565 -19.10 -3.95 19.63
C TYR A 565 -20.33 -3.16 19.17
N GLY A 566 -20.21 -2.44 18.05
CA GLY A 566 -21.27 -1.58 17.53
C GLY A 566 -22.41 -2.35 16.89
N GLU A 567 -23.63 -1.89 17.13
CA GLU A 567 -24.84 -2.40 16.49
C GLU A 567 -24.85 -2.09 15.01
N MET A 568 -25.25 -3.05 14.19
CA MET A 568 -25.40 -2.89 12.74
C MET A 568 -26.88 -2.93 12.36
N VAL A 569 -27.44 -1.77 11.96
CA VAL A 569 -28.86 -1.57 11.68
C VAL A 569 -29.07 -1.39 10.19
N LYS A 570 -29.94 -2.21 9.63
CA LYS A 570 -30.27 -2.15 8.21
C LYS A 570 -31.26 -1.03 7.91
N THR A 571 -31.04 -0.33 6.79
CA THR A 571 -32.04 0.54 6.14
C THR A 571 -32.28 0.08 4.69
N GLY A 572 -33.53 0.20 4.23
CA GLY A 572 -33.89 -0.19 2.86
C GLY A 572 -33.97 -1.71 2.62
N THR A 573 -34.13 -2.10 1.35
CA THR A 573 -34.39 -3.50 0.90
C THR A 573 -33.36 -4.00 -0.13
N THR A 574 -32.25 -3.31 -0.31
CA THR A 574 -31.20 -3.67 -1.27
C THR A 574 -30.45 -4.91 -0.84
N VAL A 575 -29.95 -5.66 -1.80
CA VAL A 575 -29.12 -6.84 -1.57
C VAL A 575 -27.81 -6.44 -0.96
N VAL A 576 -27.48 -6.97 0.21
CA VAL A 576 -26.30 -6.56 0.96
C VAL A 576 -25.61 -7.78 1.57
N ARG A 577 -24.31 -7.63 1.79
CA ARG A 577 -23.43 -8.60 2.43
C ARG A 577 -22.98 -7.99 3.74
N ILE A 578 -23.31 -8.67 4.84
CA ILE A 578 -23.11 -8.10 6.17
C ILE A 578 -22.37 -9.09 7.04
N GLY A 579 -21.28 -8.64 7.62
CA GLY A 579 -20.55 -9.39 8.64
C GLY A 579 -20.30 -8.57 9.88
N GLY A 580 -20.34 -9.18 11.02
CA GLY A 580 -20.01 -8.52 12.27
C GLY A 580 -18.61 -7.94 12.28
N VAL A 581 -17.70 -8.51 11.49
CA VAL A 581 -16.33 -7.99 11.28
C VAL A 581 -16.14 -7.54 9.83
N VAL A 582 -16.38 -8.40 8.84
CA VAL A 582 -16.16 -8.10 7.41
C VAL A 582 -17.43 -8.37 6.60
N GLY A 583 -17.88 -7.40 5.83
CA GLY A 583 -19.09 -7.53 4.99
C GLY A 583 -18.88 -8.45 3.80
N SER A 584 -17.91 -8.16 2.96
CA SER A 584 -17.58 -8.93 1.76
C SER A 584 -16.08 -9.24 1.71
N PHE A 585 -15.78 -10.52 1.63
CA PHE A 585 -14.42 -11.05 1.63
C PHE A 585 -14.06 -11.48 0.21
N GLN A 586 -13.27 -10.67 -0.47
CA GLN A 586 -12.83 -10.86 -1.85
C GLN A 586 -11.31 -10.74 -1.94
N GLY A 587 -10.71 -11.38 -2.93
CA GLY A 587 -9.25 -11.41 -3.05
C GLY A 587 -8.62 -12.47 -2.14
N ASP A 588 -7.31 -12.42 -1.98
CA ASP A 588 -6.54 -13.26 -1.05
C ASP A 588 -6.45 -12.58 0.31
N ALA A 589 -7.45 -12.83 1.16
CA ALA A 589 -7.56 -12.18 2.44
C ALA A 589 -7.60 -13.20 3.59
N THR A 590 -7.08 -12.79 4.75
CA THR A 590 -7.14 -13.57 5.99
C THR A 590 -7.77 -12.76 7.12
N LEU A 591 -8.56 -13.43 7.96
CA LEU A 591 -9.13 -12.86 9.16
C LEU A 591 -8.83 -13.78 10.34
N ARG A 592 -8.14 -13.26 11.34
CA ARG A 592 -7.72 -14.05 12.50
C ARG A 592 -7.98 -13.33 13.80
N GLU A 593 -8.20 -14.13 14.87
CA GLU A 593 -8.27 -13.66 16.24
C GLU A 593 -9.20 -12.46 16.43
N SER A 594 -10.36 -12.51 15.75
CA SER A 594 -11.30 -11.39 15.70
C SER A 594 -12.70 -11.83 16.12
N PHE A 595 -13.50 -10.88 16.58
CA PHE A 595 -14.82 -11.24 17.07
C PHE A 595 -15.89 -10.16 16.90
N ASN A 596 -17.14 -10.57 17.00
CA ASN A 596 -18.31 -9.71 17.00
C ASN A 596 -19.14 -9.84 18.28
N MET A 597 -19.42 -8.69 18.90
CA MET A 597 -20.32 -8.52 20.04
C MET A 597 -21.49 -7.57 19.72
N GLY A 598 -21.47 -6.93 18.56
CA GLY A 598 -22.52 -6.01 18.13
C GLY A 598 -23.68 -6.73 17.45
N ARG A 599 -24.92 -6.43 17.84
CA ARG A 599 -26.13 -6.96 17.23
C ARG A 599 -26.17 -6.65 15.73
N ILE A 600 -26.62 -7.58 14.91
CA ILE A 600 -26.70 -7.46 13.45
C ILE A 600 -28.14 -7.61 12.97
N ASP A 601 -28.69 -6.58 12.33
CA ASP A 601 -29.91 -6.71 11.53
C ASP A 601 -29.56 -7.20 10.13
N GLY A 602 -29.66 -8.51 9.91
CA GLY A 602 -29.30 -9.15 8.66
C GLY A 602 -30.38 -9.12 7.59
N TYR A 603 -30.02 -9.15 6.33
CA TYR A 603 -30.99 -9.21 5.23
C TYR A 603 -30.76 -10.35 4.24
N ARG A 604 -29.61 -10.41 3.55
CA ARG A 604 -29.43 -11.41 2.48
C ARG A 604 -28.24 -12.34 2.68
N GLN A 605 -27.06 -11.84 2.81
CA GLN A 605 -25.86 -12.64 3.13
C GLN A 605 -25.27 -12.10 4.42
N THR A 606 -25.60 -12.75 5.50
CA THR A 606 -25.33 -12.27 6.84
C THR A 606 -24.47 -13.28 7.58
N GLY A 607 -23.34 -12.84 8.11
CA GLY A 607 -22.50 -13.64 8.99
C GLY A 607 -22.20 -12.92 10.30
N GLY A 608 -22.11 -13.67 11.38
CA GLY A 608 -21.70 -13.10 12.65
C GLY A 608 -20.29 -12.50 12.59
N VAL A 609 -19.45 -13.02 11.68
CA VAL A 609 -18.08 -12.54 11.44
C VAL A 609 -17.93 -12.06 10.01
N ILE A 610 -18.20 -12.89 9.00
CA ILE A 610 -18.07 -12.56 7.59
C ILE A 610 -19.40 -12.74 6.85
N GLY A 611 -19.84 -11.73 6.09
CA GLY A 611 -21.08 -11.82 5.30
C GLY A 611 -20.97 -12.75 4.09
N TRP A 612 -19.94 -12.59 3.29
CA TRP A 612 -19.77 -13.33 2.04
C TRP A 612 -18.33 -13.50 1.62
N CYS A 613 -17.97 -14.70 1.15
CA CYS A 613 -16.64 -15.05 0.66
C CYS A 613 -16.69 -15.43 -0.82
N MET A 614 -15.92 -14.76 -1.67
CA MET A 614 -15.85 -15.02 -3.11
C MET A 614 -14.63 -15.81 -3.54
N ASN A 615 -13.49 -15.60 -2.89
CA ASN A 615 -12.20 -16.16 -3.29
C ASN A 615 -11.67 -17.11 -2.21
N ALA A 616 -10.57 -17.77 -2.48
CA ALA A 616 -9.82 -18.47 -1.46
C ALA A 616 -9.36 -17.47 -0.37
N GLY A 617 -9.22 -17.96 0.83
CA GLY A 617 -8.86 -17.14 2.00
C GLY A 617 -9.18 -17.90 3.27
N ALA A 618 -9.03 -17.26 4.42
CA ALA A 618 -9.24 -17.93 5.70
C ALA A 618 -9.88 -17.02 6.74
N VAL A 619 -10.73 -17.65 7.59
CA VAL A 619 -11.16 -17.11 8.89
C VAL A 619 -10.79 -18.11 9.97
N GLU A 620 -9.96 -17.71 10.89
CA GLU A 620 -9.40 -18.59 11.91
C GLU A 620 -9.44 -17.95 13.30
N ASN A 621 -9.78 -18.77 14.30
CA ASN A 621 -9.79 -18.33 15.70
C ASN A 621 -10.69 -17.09 15.89
N CYS A 622 -11.90 -17.12 15.34
CA CYS A 622 -12.85 -16.02 15.41
C CYS A 622 -14.16 -16.47 16.09
N TYR A 623 -14.89 -15.52 16.65
CA TYR A 623 -16.18 -15.84 17.23
C TYR A 623 -17.24 -14.76 17.07
N ASN A 624 -18.49 -15.18 17.19
CA ASN A 624 -19.65 -14.31 17.33
C ASN A 624 -20.42 -14.65 18.61
N ARG A 625 -20.72 -13.63 19.41
CA ARG A 625 -21.61 -13.75 20.58
C ARG A 625 -22.78 -12.78 20.53
N ALA A 626 -22.89 -12.06 19.45
CA ALA A 626 -23.97 -11.10 19.24
C ALA A 626 -25.22 -11.74 18.65
N GLU A 627 -26.36 -11.13 18.90
CA GLU A 627 -27.61 -11.50 18.24
C GLU A 627 -27.54 -11.18 16.73
N ILE A 628 -28.04 -12.10 15.93
CA ILE A 628 -28.26 -11.93 14.49
C ILE A 628 -29.75 -12.00 14.21
N VAL A 629 -30.33 -10.89 13.76
CA VAL A 629 -31.74 -10.81 13.37
C VAL A 629 -31.83 -11.04 11.84
N ALA A 630 -32.26 -12.22 11.44
CA ALA A 630 -32.36 -12.56 10.03
C ALA A 630 -33.71 -12.12 9.44
N GLN A 631 -33.73 -11.09 8.61
CA GLN A 631 -34.96 -10.48 8.08
C GLN A 631 -35.28 -10.86 6.64
N GLY A 632 -34.38 -11.46 5.89
CA GLY A 632 -34.54 -11.74 4.45
C GLY A 632 -35.14 -13.10 4.15
N SER A 633 -36.16 -13.18 3.28
CA SER A 633 -36.73 -14.42 2.82
C SER A 633 -35.85 -15.25 1.86
N THR A 634 -34.80 -14.64 1.31
CA THR A 634 -33.93 -15.23 0.27
C THR A 634 -32.45 -15.23 0.62
N GLY A 635 -32.08 -14.88 1.85
CA GLY A 635 -30.72 -14.74 2.31
C GLY A 635 -30.11 -15.99 2.93
N ASN A 636 -28.79 -16.02 3.00
CA ASN A 636 -28.04 -17.03 3.74
C ASN A 636 -27.49 -16.38 4.99
N THR A 637 -27.70 -17.01 6.15
CA THR A 637 -27.22 -16.48 7.43
C THR A 637 -26.40 -17.53 8.15
N GLY A 638 -25.20 -17.17 8.56
CA GLY A 638 -24.30 -18.02 9.33
C GLY A 638 -23.79 -17.33 10.59
N GLY A 639 -23.59 -18.08 11.65
CA GLY A 639 -23.05 -17.54 12.90
C GLY A 639 -21.62 -17.03 12.77
N ILE A 640 -20.86 -17.58 11.83
CA ILE A 640 -19.51 -17.13 11.47
C ILE A 640 -19.54 -16.59 10.04
N VAL A 641 -19.87 -17.38 9.04
CA VAL A 641 -19.85 -16.98 7.62
C VAL A 641 -21.25 -17.09 7.01
N GLY A 642 -21.76 -16.01 6.42
CA GLY A 642 -23.08 -16.02 5.76
C GLY A 642 -23.11 -16.91 4.52
N ASN A 643 -22.15 -16.76 3.63
CA ASN A 643 -22.06 -17.56 2.41
C ASN A 643 -20.61 -17.80 1.96
N ILE A 644 -20.26 -19.06 1.74
CA ILE A 644 -18.98 -19.49 1.13
C ILE A 644 -19.25 -19.81 -0.35
N ASN A 645 -18.79 -18.94 -1.25
CA ASN A 645 -19.06 -19.06 -2.69
C ASN A 645 -17.93 -19.74 -3.47
N THR A 646 -16.87 -20.15 -2.81
CA THR A 646 -15.69 -20.76 -3.46
C THR A 646 -15.22 -21.99 -2.68
N ALA A 647 -14.72 -22.99 -3.40
CA ALA A 647 -14.00 -24.09 -2.78
C ALA A 647 -12.63 -23.64 -2.27
N GLY A 648 -12.16 -24.22 -1.17
CA GLY A 648 -10.85 -23.90 -0.60
C GLY A 648 -10.84 -22.71 0.37
N PHE A 649 -11.98 -22.09 0.64
CA PHE A 649 -12.08 -21.12 1.74
C PHE A 649 -12.04 -21.88 3.09
N VAL A 650 -11.18 -21.41 4.01
CA VAL A 650 -10.93 -22.04 5.30
C VAL A 650 -11.73 -21.33 6.40
N VAL A 651 -12.44 -22.11 7.23
CA VAL A 651 -13.09 -21.66 8.46
C VAL A 651 -12.60 -22.55 9.59
N LYS A 652 -11.69 -22.07 10.42
CA LYS A 652 -11.02 -22.93 11.40
C LYS A 652 -11.07 -22.38 12.80
N ASN A 653 -11.34 -23.28 13.77
CA ASN A 653 -11.31 -22.98 15.20
C ASN A 653 -12.19 -21.78 15.58
N CYS A 654 -13.39 -21.70 15.00
CA CYS A 654 -14.33 -20.61 15.24
C CYS A 654 -15.52 -21.08 16.06
N TYR A 655 -16.14 -20.17 16.84
CA TYR A 655 -17.40 -20.51 17.49
C TYR A 655 -18.48 -19.44 17.38
N ASN A 656 -19.73 -19.88 17.42
CA ASN A 656 -20.89 -19.01 17.54
C ASN A 656 -21.72 -19.37 18.79
N ALA A 657 -21.87 -18.37 19.66
CA ALA A 657 -22.78 -18.41 20.81
C ALA A 657 -23.85 -17.30 20.75
N GLY A 658 -23.93 -16.59 19.61
CA GLY A 658 -24.92 -15.54 19.36
C GLY A 658 -26.30 -16.09 19.08
N GLN A 659 -27.35 -15.42 19.59
CA GLN A 659 -28.74 -15.74 19.34
C GLN A 659 -29.14 -15.44 17.88
N PHE A 660 -29.87 -16.35 17.24
CA PHE A 660 -30.56 -16.07 15.99
C PHE A 660 -32.01 -15.77 16.27
N THR A 661 -32.46 -14.62 15.83
CA THR A 661 -33.85 -14.23 15.87
C THR A 661 -34.36 -14.12 14.45
N GLN A 662 -35.30 -14.98 14.10
CA GLN A 662 -35.85 -15.04 12.76
C GLN A 662 -37.25 -14.45 12.69
N HIS A 663 -37.54 -13.77 11.60
CA HIS A 663 -38.84 -13.16 11.38
C HIS A 663 -39.64 -13.73 10.18
N LEU A 664 -39.06 -14.59 9.32
CA LEU A 664 -39.72 -15.12 8.13
C LEU A 664 -39.59 -16.66 8.07
N ALA A 665 -40.67 -17.30 8.40
CA ALA A 665 -40.77 -18.76 8.64
C ALA A 665 -40.59 -19.69 7.43
N THR A 666 -40.33 -19.18 6.22
CA THR A 666 -40.48 -20.01 5.01
C THR A 666 -39.22 -20.74 4.57
N ASP A 667 -38.03 -20.42 5.10
CA ASP A 667 -36.74 -21.02 4.67
C ASP A 667 -35.76 -21.30 5.82
N ALA A 668 -36.11 -22.19 6.73
CA ALA A 668 -35.22 -22.71 7.78
C ALA A 668 -33.90 -23.33 7.24
N ASN A 669 -33.82 -23.52 5.93
CA ASN A 669 -32.71 -24.19 5.26
C ASN A 669 -31.49 -23.29 4.95
N ARG A 670 -31.59 -21.99 5.24
CA ARG A 670 -30.55 -20.99 4.93
C ARG A 670 -29.84 -20.43 6.14
N TYR A 671 -30.21 -20.95 7.31
CA TYR A 671 -29.65 -20.50 8.58
C TYR A 671 -28.82 -21.61 9.20
N ALA A 672 -27.56 -21.34 9.42
CA ALA A 672 -26.66 -22.30 10.03
C ALA A 672 -25.75 -21.62 11.07
N ALA A 673 -25.35 -22.38 12.05
CA ALA A 673 -24.62 -21.83 13.18
C ALA A 673 -23.19 -21.39 12.84
N ILE A 674 -22.57 -21.98 11.82
CA ILE A 674 -21.21 -21.67 11.39
C ILE A 674 -21.25 -21.06 9.99
N ALA A 675 -21.65 -21.81 8.97
CA ALA A 675 -21.70 -21.32 7.58
C ALA A 675 -23.12 -21.44 7.00
N GLY A 676 -23.77 -20.31 6.69
CA GLY A 676 -25.18 -20.25 6.26
C GLY A 676 -25.42 -20.88 4.91
N SER A 677 -24.49 -20.82 3.98
CA SER A 677 -24.52 -21.51 2.70
C SER A 677 -23.10 -21.74 2.19
N GLY A 678 -22.93 -22.78 1.42
CA GLY A 678 -21.66 -23.13 0.79
C GLY A 678 -21.75 -24.43 0.02
N GLY A 679 -22.77 -25.24 0.27
CA GLY A 679 -22.92 -26.55 -0.39
C GLY A 679 -21.66 -27.42 -0.21
N SER A 680 -21.03 -27.79 -1.33
CA SER A 680 -19.75 -28.53 -1.35
C SER A 680 -18.54 -27.66 -0.93
N ASN A 681 -18.67 -26.34 -0.88
CA ASN A 681 -17.59 -25.42 -0.54
C ASN A 681 -17.28 -25.38 0.97
N THR A 682 -18.05 -26.07 1.81
CA THR A 682 -17.82 -26.18 3.27
C THR A 682 -16.72 -27.18 3.64
N SER A 683 -16.03 -27.79 2.69
CA SER A 683 -14.95 -28.75 2.94
C SER A 683 -13.76 -28.15 3.74
N GLY A 684 -13.57 -26.84 3.70
CA GLY A 684 -12.55 -26.13 4.49
C GLY A 684 -12.99 -25.74 5.90
N VAL A 685 -14.18 -26.12 6.36
CA VAL A 685 -14.62 -25.88 7.74
C VAL A 685 -14.04 -26.94 8.64
N GLU A 686 -13.37 -26.54 9.73
CA GLU A 686 -12.68 -27.44 10.66
C GLU A 686 -12.72 -26.88 12.10
N GLY A 687 -12.97 -27.76 13.06
CA GLY A 687 -12.85 -27.45 14.50
C GLY A 687 -13.77 -26.33 14.98
N CYS A 688 -14.95 -26.17 14.37
CA CYS A 688 -15.88 -25.11 14.71
C CYS A 688 -16.99 -25.61 15.63
N TYR A 689 -17.44 -24.74 16.54
CA TYR A 689 -18.47 -25.10 17.53
C TYR A 689 -19.56 -24.04 17.59
N TYR A 690 -20.77 -24.47 17.99
CA TYR A 690 -21.86 -23.52 18.24
C TYR A 690 -22.69 -23.92 19.46
N GLU A 691 -23.28 -22.93 20.10
CA GLU A 691 -24.11 -23.14 21.28
C GLU A 691 -25.52 -23.63 20.90
N ALA A 692 -26.00 -24.60 21.64
CA ALA A 692 -27.35 -25.13 21.52
C ALA A 692 -28.42 -24.06 21.84
N ASP A 693 -29.63 -24.28 21.34
CA ASP A 693 -30.82 -23.46 21.63
C ASP A 693 -30.73 -21.98 21.24
N LYS A 694 -29.84 -21.64 20.30
CA LYS A 694 -29.69 -20.29 19.75
C LYS A 694 -30.47 -20.05 18.43
N GLY A 695 -31.49 -20.88 18.17
CA GLY A 695 -32.40 -20.69 17.02
C GLY A 695 -31.90 -21.28 15.70
N MET A 696 -30.91 -22.19 15.74
CA MET A 696 -30.34 -22.83 14.56
C MET A 696 -30.54 -24.35 14.54
N ILE A 697 -30.56 -24.93 13.32
CA ILE A 697 -30.86 -26.35 13.09
C ILE A 697 -29.54 -27.17 12.95
N GLY A 698 -28.46 -26.57 12.54
CA GLY A 698 -27.18 -27.22 12.33
C GLY A 698 -26.06 -26.21 11.99
N GLY A 699 -24.81 -26.66 11.93
CA GLY A 699 -23.65 -25.80 11.71
C GLY A 699 -23.41 -25.40 10.26
N LEU A 700 -23.72 -26.29 9.31
CA LEU A 700 -23.38 -26.11 7.89
C LEU A 700 -24.62 -26.10 6.99
N GLY A 701 -24.89 -24.98 6.33
CA GLY A 701 -25.95 -24.83 5.35
C GLY A 701 -25.60 -25.47 3.99
N ARG A 702 -26.52 -26.29 3.48
CA ARG A 702 -26.33 -27.04 2.21
C ARG A 702 -27.08 -26.48 1.00
N GLY A 703 -27.48 -25.22 1.04
CA GLY A 703 -28.19 -24.56 -0.06
C GLY A 703 -29.70 -24.48 0.13
N GLN A 704 -30.38 -23.96 -0.89
CA GLN A 704 -31.74 -23.41 -0.78
C GLN A 704 -32.84 -24.43 -0.42
N LYS A 705 -32.60 -25.72 -0.44
CA LYS A 705 -33.63 -26.77 -0.22
C LYS A 705 -33.26 -27.83 0.82
N ASN A 706 -32.07 -27.79 1.38
CA ASN A 706 -31.60 -28.77 2.35
C ASN A 706 -31.37 -28.12 3.72
N PRO A 707 -31.84 -28.69 4.82
CA PRO A 707 -31.58 -28.16 6.14
C PRO A 707 -30.06 -28.13 6.45
N ALA A 708 -29.66 -27.21 7.32
CA ALA A 708 -28.31 -27.18 7.84
C ALA A 708 -28.01 -28.49 8.61
N VAL A 709 -26.78 -28.95 8.53
CA VAL A 709 -26.32 -30.20 9.15
C VAL A 709 -25.03 -29.99 9.89
N ASP A 710 -24.72 -30.89 10.80
CA ASP A 710 -23.41 -31.05 11.37
C ASP A 710 -22.58 -32.07 10.62
N ALA A 711 -21.29 -31.87 10.58
CA ALA A 711 -20.33 -32.81 10.04
C ALA A 711 -19.18 -32.99 11.04
N ALA A 712 -18.87 -34.24 11.33
CA ALA A 712 -17.81 -34.58 12.30
C ALA A 712 -16.47 -33.91 11.95
N GLY A 713 -15.84 -33.27 12.92
CA GLY A 713 -14.60 -32.53 12.78
C GLY A 713 -14.75 -31.18 12.08
N GLN A 714 -15.92 -30.83 11.54
CA GLN A 714 -16.21 -29.55 10.89
C GLN A 714 -17.01 -28.62 11.79
N SER A 715 -18.25 -29.02 12.16
CA SER A 715 -19.10 -28.25 13.05
C SER A 715 -19.81 -29.16 14.05
N GLU A 716 -19.87 -28.73 15.30
CA GLU A 716 -20.52 -29.49 16.37
C GLU A 716 -21.31 -28.58 17.30
N GLN A 717 -22.53 -29.02 17.65
CA GLN A 717 -23.35 -28.37 18.66
C GLN A 717 -22.85 -28.72 20.06
N LYS A 718 -22.77 -27.72 20.95
CA LYS A 718 -22.42 -27.88 22.37
C LYS A 718 -23.40 -27.10 23.25
N ASP A 719 -23.56 -27.50 24.48
CA ASP A 719 -24.33 -26.72 25.43
C ASP A 719 -23.50 -25.59 26.09
N VAL A 720 -24.16 -24.70 26.79
CA VAL A 720 -23.50 -23.59 27.50
C VAL A 720 -22.49 -24.09 28.54
N ALA A 721 -22.77 -25.22 29.20
CA ALA A 721 -21.88 -25.78 30.23
C ALA A 721 -20.54 -26.24 29.65
N TRP A 722 -20.57 -26.77 28.42
CA TRP A 722 -19.35 -27.11 27.68
C TRP A 722 -18.51 -25.89 27.37
N PHE A 723 -19.11 -24.81 26.84
CA PHE A 723 -18.40 -23.57 26.53
C PHE A 723 -17.83 -22.91 27.79
N THR A 724 -18.51 -23.00 28.94
CA THR A 724 -18.11 -22.35 30.18
C THR A 724 -17.37 -23.27 31.15
N SER A 725 -16.97 -24.44 30.69
CA SER A 725 -16.28 -25.43 31.54
C SER A 725 -14.88 -24.98 32.00
N GLY A 726 -14.24 -24.07 31.24
CA GLY A 726 -12.84 -23.72 31.43
C GLY A 726 -11.85 -24.75 30.88
N THR A 727 -12.36 -25.82 30.25
CA THR A 727 -11.52 -26.87 29.68
C THR A 727 -11.02 -26.45 28.30
N PRO A 728 -9.71 -26.53 28.01
CA PRO A 728 -9.20 -26.26 26.67
C PRO A 728 -9.87 -27.15 25.63
N ILE A 729 -10.28 -26.52 24.52
CA ILE A 729 -10.90 -27.22 23.41
C ILE A 729 -9.83 -27.95 22.61
N ALA A 730 -10.03 -29.22 22.35
CA ALA A 730 -9.06 -30.04 21.61
C ALA A 730 -8.82 -29.46 20.18
N GLY A 731 -7.56 -29.30 19.82
CA GLY A 731 -7.16 -28.73 18.50
C GLY A 731 -7.11 -27.20 18.49
N TRP A 732 -7.54 -26.51 19.54
CA TRP A 732 -7.39 -25.06 19.68
C TRP A 732 -6.10 -24.72 20.43
N ASP A 733 -5.37 -23.73 19.91
CA ASP A 733 -4.10 -23.31 20.48
C ASP A 733 -4.32 -22.50 21.77
N ALA A 734 -3.79 -23.00 22.89
CA ALA A 734 -3.87 -22.34 24.18
C ALA A 734 -3.06 -21.03 24.28
N SER A 735 -2.19 -20.73 23.35
CA SER A 735 -1.54 -19.42 23.24
C SER A 735 -2.46 -18.35 22.61
N VAL A 736 -3.42 -18.80 21.82
CA VAL A 736 -4.42 -17.94 21.14
C VAL A 736 -5.69 -17.79 21.99
N TRP A 737 -6.11 -18.87 22.67
CA TRP A 737 -7.37 -18.94 23.39
C TRP A 737 -7.18 -18.98 24.90
N THR A 738 -7.94 -18.18 25.61
CA THR A 738 -8.07 -18.22 27.07
C THR A 738 -9.35 -18.98 27.45
N PHE A 739 -9.20 -19.99 28.28
CA PHE A 739 -10.28 -20.82 28.81
C PHE A 739 -10.44 -20.59 30.32
N SER A 740 -11.58 -20.09 30.75
CA SER A 740 -11.87 -19.80 32.15
C SER A 740 -13.19 -20.43 32.60
N ALA A 741 -13.20 -21.07 33.74
CA ALA A 741 -14.43 -21.63 34.27
C ALA A 741 -15.50 -20.55 34.51
N GLY A 742 -16.72 -20.80 34.06
CA GLY A 742 -17.84 -19.86 34.12
C GLY A 742 -17.87 -18.82 33.02
N ALA A 743 -16.91 -18.81 32.07
CA ALA A 743 -16.84 -17.87 30.96
C ALA A 743 -16.66 -18.60 29.63
N TYR A 744 -17.15 -17.99 28.54
CA TYR A 744 -16.86 -18.46 27.19
C TYR A 744 -15.38 -18.31 26.83
N PRO A 745 -14.85 -19.15 25.94
CA PRO A 745 -13.50 -18.94 25.41
C PRO A 745 -13.32 -17.54 24.84
N THR A 746 -12.23 -16.88 25.19
CA THR A 746 -11.86 -15.55 24.65
C THR A 746 -10.48 -15.59 24.04
N LEU A 747 -10.16 -14.58 23.26
CA LEU A 747 -8.86 -14.47 22.61
C LEU A 747 -7.84 -13.82 23.55
N THR A 748 -6.70 -14.50 23.77
CA THR A 748 -5.65 -14.05 24.68
C THR A 748 -5.09 -12.69 24.29
N ASN A 749 -4.79 -12.52 23.01
CA ASN A 749 -4.19 -11.29 22.47
C ASN A 749 -5.23 -10.25 22.02
N ASN A 750 -6.52 -10.58 22.06
CA ASN A 750 -7.62 -9.67 21.76
C ASN A 750 -8.73 -9.84 22.80
N PRO A 751 -8.49 -9.45 24.06
CA PRO A 751 -9.47 -9.59 25.11
C PRO A 751 -10.68 -8.69 24.87
N GLU A 752 -11.86 -9.20 25.28
CA GLU A 752 -13.08 -8.41 25.30
C GLU A 752 -12.89 -7.18 26.21
N ARG A 753 -13.36 -6.03 25.74
CA ARG A 753 -13.38 -4.79 26.53
C ARG A 753 -14.82 -4.38 26.75
N PRO A 754 -15.21 -4.05 28.01
CA PRO A 754 -16.57 -3.65 28.34
C PRO A 754 -16.98 -2.32 27.70
#